data_5dd10ad9c45fa87af082db07a082f235
#
_entry.id   5dd10ad9c45fa87af082db07a082f235
#
_cell.length_a   1.000
_cell.length_b   1.000
_cell.length_c   1.000
_cell.angle_alpha   90.00
_cell.angle_beta   90.00
_cell.angle_gamma   90.00
#
_symmetry.space_group_name_H-M   'P 1'
#
loop_
_entity.id
_entity.type
_entity.pdbx_description
1 polymer ?
#
loop_
_entity_poly.entity_id
_entity_poly.type
_entity_poly.pdbx_seq_one_letter_code
_entity_poly.pdbx_strand_id
1 'polypeptide(L)'
;MSARSLDALFRPNSVAVIGASTDPRHPGAVIMKNLLGGKFLGPVMPVAPGLDAIAGVLCYKSVDTLPLTPDIGVIVTDPPSVPEYLRDLGRRGVGAAVVLPPGWAKLPKDARRELQARMLEAAAPSGIRILGPSGLGLVVPGIGLNCSLAASDALPGKIAFISQSASLFTAVLDWARTKGIGFSHILSLGDRVDLKYADILDYMAQDPNTRSILLYVESVTDARSFMSASRAAARNKPVLVIKPGRKLWTIFPPDPAEGHDEVYDEAFRRAGMLRVGEIDALFDAAQTLARSRPLRGENLAILTNGGSIGIMAADALLEGGGSLAMFDEEARAALSKLLGPNWLRHGVVDMSFDAAPADYAEALRALLRAPGVNAVLVIHVPFPGVSAEEAAKAMAEVLAKTNRTVLACWMGYDPDAGPALATLNNAGVPTYETPDQAVSAFVHLLRYRRNQELLMEMPASLPAEYVPDPDAARAVIDRAFAEGRLTLTDPEAKEVLGYYGVRAVASQFTEDVDDAVAAAEALGFPVAVKVVSPQVPQPFDVGGLVLDLAGPEAVREAAVAARARVLEHVPGARIEGYVVQEMGRRAGAFEVTIKARVDAVFGPYIVFGQGGLAARVTRDRAVALTPLNMSLARDLVRRTRVAANFQGATGQPPVDVDALCLTLNQVSQCVADQERIAAIDLNPVLAQPGGVQVIGASIRLTAEPEPDPHRLAIRPYPRELEECVTLKGGRHTLLRPIRPEDEPAHFEFFKHLSPEDLRFRFFGVVRELTHTEMAKLTQIDYEREMAFIATAPDAEGKPETLGVVRASTRPDNASAEFAVIIRSDLKGLGLGRLLMEKIIRYCKGRGTRELTGQALMENGGMQGLAEKLGFSVVRNYDEDVVEMRLPLNDPGPGETIR
;
A
#
# COMPACT_ATOMS: atom_id res chain seq x y z
N MET A 1 15.49 -14.06 -11.83
CA MET A 1 14.68 -15.04 -12.60
C MET A 1 13.71 -14.26 -13.47
N SER A 2 13.61 -14.60 -14.74
CA SER A 2 13.06 -13.74 -15.80
C SER A 2 11.52 -13.64 -15.77
N ALA A 3 10.96 -12.51 -16.21
CA ALA A 3 9.53 -12.37 -16.55
C ALA A 3 9.05 -13.45 -17.53
N ARG A 4 9.96 -14.02 -18.34
CA ARG A 4 9.67 -15.18 -19.22
C ARG A 4 9.17 -16.42 -18.48
N SER A 5 9.52 -16.62 -17.19
CA SER A 5 9.03 -17.80 -16.43
C SER A 5 7.56 -17.69 -16.04
N LEU A 6 7.01 -16.47 -15.86
CA LEU A 6 5.60 -16.27 -15.61
C LEU A 6 4.77 -16.27 -16.89
N ASP A 7 5.36 -15.94 -18.04
CA ASP A 7 4.71 -16.19 -19.35
C ASP A 7 4.46 -17.68 -19.57
N ALA A 8 5.40 -18.55 -19.16
CA ALA A 8 5.18 -20.00 -19.19
C ALA A 8 3.97 -20.43 -18.35
N LEU A 9 3.69 -19.75 -17.23
CA LEU A 9 2.53 -20.04 -16.39
C LEU A 9 1.21 -19.51 -16.97
N PHE A 10 1.20 -18.27 -17.48
CA PHE A 10 -0.02 -17.55 -17.88
C PHE A 10 -0.32 -17.61 -19.39
N ARG A 11 0.68 -17.94 -20.21
CA ARG A 11 0.57 -18.03 -21.68
C ARG A 11 1.29 -19.25 -22.22
N PRO A 12 1.10 -20.46 -21.61
CA PRO A 12 1.76 -21.65 -22.10
C PRO A 12 1.21 -22.03 -23.48
N ASN A 13 2.09 -22.60 -24.33
CA ASN A 13 1.71 -23.22 -25.60
C ASN A 13 1.52 -24.74 -25.43
N SER A 14 2.02 -25.32 -24.34
CA SER A 14 1.96 -26.75 -24.08
C SER A 14 1.91 -27.08 -22.57
N VAL A 15 1.20 -28.18 -22.22
CA VAL A 15 0.97 -28.60 -20.83
C VAL A 15 1.31 -30.04 -20.65
N ALA A 16 2.13 -30.42 -19.64
CA ALA A 16 2.24 -31.81 -19.17
C ALA A 16 1.44 -32.02 -17.88
N VAL A 17 0.74 -33.14 -17.74
CA VAL A 17 0.00 -33.50 -16.53
C VAL A 17 0.63 -34.75 -15.92
N ILE A 18 1.37 -34.56 -14.81
CA ILE A 18 2.07 -35.64 -14.10
C ILE A 18 1.14 -36.21 -13.01
N GLY A 19 0.86 -37.51 -13.08
CA GLY A 19 -0.15 -38.16 -12.25
C GLY A 19 -1.54 -38.08 -12.87
N ALA A 20 -1.63 -38.00 -14.20
CA ALA A 20 -2.89 -38.11 -14.91
C ALA A 20 -3.58 -39.47 -14.62
N SER A 21 -4.91 -39.49 -14.55
CA SER A 21 -5.70 -40.65 -14.12
C SER A 21 -7.00 -40.79 -14.91
N THR A 22 -7.54 -42.00 -14.95
CA THR A 22 -8.88 -42.28 -15.45
C THR A 22 -9.96 -42.36 -14.35
N ASP A 23 -9.55 -42.42 -13.06
CA ASP A 23 -10.50 -42.36 -11.94
C ASP A 23 -11.10 -40.93 -11.82
N PRO A 24 -12.42 -40.76 -12.02
CA PRO A 24 -13.05 -39.42 -11.98
C PRO A 24 -12.88 -38.67 -10.65
N ARG A 25 -12.57 -39.37 -9.54
CA ARG A 25 -12.34 -38.77 -8.22
C ARG A 25 -10.88 -38.35 -8.01
N HIS A 26 -9.98 -38.81 -8.88
CA HIS A 26 -8.57 -38.42 -8.79
C HIS A 26 -8.34 -37.05 -9.39
N PRO A 27 -7.55 -36.14 -8.71
CA PRO A 27 -7.25 -34.81 -9.21
C PRO A 27 -6.71 -34.80 -10.65
N GLY A 28 -5.90 -35.77 -11.02
CA GLY A 28 -5.38 -35.90 -12.38
C GLY A 28 -6.45 -36.11 -13.45
N ALA A 29 -7.57 -36.78 -13.14
CA ALA A 29 -8.69 -36.92 -14.06
C ALA A 29 -9.47 -35.60 -14.20
N VAL A 30 -9.62 -34.84 -13.12
CA VAL A 30 -10.27 -33.52 -13.14
C VAL A 30 -9.46 -32.55 -14.01
N ILE A 31 -8.14 -32.47 -13.82
CA ILE A 31 -7.25 -31.62 -14.63
C ILE A 31 -7.31 -32.01 -16.10
N MET A 32 -7.22 -33.34 -16.43
CA MET A 32 -7.32 -33.82 -17.82
C MET A 32 -8.67 -33.43 -18.44
N LYS A 33 -9.78 -33.62 -17.70
CA LYS A 33 -11.11 -33.23 -18.14
C LYS A 33 -11.19 -31.71 -18.43
N ASN A 34 -10.68 -30.89 -17.53
CA ASN A 34 -10.72 -29.43 -17.65
C ASN A 34 -9.88 -28.93 -18.83
N LEU A 35 -8.68 -29.46 -19.03
CA LEU A 35 -7.82 -29.11 -20.17
C LEU A 35 -8.40 -29.57 -21.51
N LEU A 36 -8.92 -30.79 -21.60
CA LEU A 36 -9.47 -31.34 -22.85
C LEU A 36 -10.89 -30.83 -23.16
N GLY A 37 -11.67 -30.50 -22.13
CA GLY A 37 -13.01 -29.88 -22.26
C GLY A 37 -12.97 -28.39 -22.52
N GLY A 38 -11.85 -27.72 -22.23
CA GLY A 38 -11.61 -26.32 -22.50
C GLY A 38 -11.32 -26.06 -23.99
N LYS A 39 -11.03 -24.80 -24.30
CA LYS A 39 -10.64 -24.35 -25.64
C LYS A 39 -9.12 -24.19 -25.78
N PHE A 40 -8.34 -24.84 -24.92
CA PHE A 40 -6.90 -24.81 -25.01
C PHE A 40 -6.44 -25.51 -26.28
N LEU A 41 -5.69 -24.80 -27.12
CA LEU A 41 -5.29 -25.28 -28.44
C LEU A 41 -3.92 -25.99 -28.45
N GLY A 42 -3.17 -25.89 -27.36
CA GLY A 42 -1.85 -26.47 -27.24
C GLY A 42 -1.87 -27.97 -26.91
N PRO A 43 -0.75 -28.69 -27.15
CA PRO A 43 -0.63 -30.08 -26.78
C PRO A 43 -0.78 -30.28 -25.25
N VAL A 44 -1.58 -31.25 -24.86
CA VAL A 44 -1.72 -31.76 -23.50
C VAL A 44 -1.09 -33.14 -23.45
N MET A 45 -0.08 -33.30 -22.59
CA MET A 45 0.77 -34.53 -22.52
C MET A 45 0.60 -35.18 -21.13
N PRO A 46 -0.27 -36.18 -20.98
CA PRO A 46 -0.44 -36.89 -19.71
C PRO A 46 0.74 -37.84 -19.44
N VAL A 47 1.31 -37.75 -18.23
CA VAL A 47 2.32 -38.67 -17.72
C VAL A 47 1.67 -39.63 -16.73
N ALA A 48 1.48 -40.90 -17.14
CA ALA A 48 0.82 -41.92 -16.36
C ALA A 48 1.40 -43.31 -16.73
N PRO A 49 2.40 -43.80 -15.97
CA PRO A 49 3.18 -45.02 -16.36
C PRO A 49 2.35 -46.28 -16.57
N GLY A 50 1.17 -46.37 -15.97
CA GLY A 50 0.28 -47.56 -16.06
C GLY A 50 -0.84 -47.43 -17.09
N LEU A 51 -0.87 -46.36 -17.90
CA LEU A 51 -1.95 -46.13 -18.87
C LEU A 51 -1.38 -45.86 -20.28
N ASP A 52 -2.05 -46.40 -21.32
CA ASP A 52 -1.68 -46.13 -22.71
C ASP A 52 -2.29 -44.81 -23.22
N ALA A 53 -3.54 -44.50 -22.81
CA ALA A 53 -4.21 -43.29 -23.21
C ALA A 53 -5.26 -42.85 -22.18
N ILE A 54 -5.55 -41.53 -22.13
CA ILE A 54 -6.63 -40.93 -21.36
C ILE A 54 -7.48 -40.05 -22.30
N ALA A 55 -8.78 -40.32 -22.37
CA ALA A 55 -9.69 -39.61 -23.24
C ALA A 55 -9.20 -39.45 -24.69
N GLY A 56 -8.55 -40.48 -25.22
CA GLY A 56 -7.99 -40.49 -26.57
C GLY A 56 -6.62 -39.83 -26.74
N VAL A 57 -6.04 -39.27 -25.66
CA VAL A 57 -4.70 -38.69 -25.69
C VAL A 57 -3.66 -39.70 -25.19
N LEU A 58 -2.58 -39.91 -25.96
CA LEU A 58 -1.50 -40.82 -25.64
C LEU A 58 -0.83 -40.45 -24.29
N CYS A 59 -0.62 -41.46 -23.43
CA CYS A 59 0.07 -41.30 -22.16
C CYS A 59 1.57 -41.62 -22.31
N TYR A 60 2.36 -40.88 -21.54
CA TYR A 60 3.82 -41.07 -21.46
C TYR A 60 4.22 -41.71 -20.13
N LYS A 61 5.28 -42.50 -20.12
CA LYS A 61 5.73 -43.25 -18.93
C LYS A 61 6.51 -42.40 -17.93
N SER A 62 7.16 -41.35 -18.41
CA SER A 62 7.94 -40.41 -17.59
C SER A 62 8.04 -39.05 -18.26
N VAL A 63 8.52 -38.06 -17.52
CA VAL A 63 8.79 -36.70 -18.03
C VAL A 63 9.84 -36.76 -19.15
N ASP A 64 10.84 -37.65 -19.05
CA ASP A 64 11.90 -37.79 -20.04
C ASP A 64 11.43 -38.34 -21.39
N THR A 65 10.29 -39.03 -21.41
CA THR A 65 9.73 -39.62 -22.64
C THR A 65 8.78 -38.68 -23.39
N LEU A 66 8.55 -37.47 -22.89
CA LEU A 66 7.70 -36.49 -23.57
C LEU A 66 8.28 -36.09 -24.93
N PRO A 67 7.45 -35.94 -25.98
CA PRO A 67 7.93 -35.65 -27.35
C PRO A 67 8.47 -34.21 -27.50
N LEU A 68 8.05 -33.30 -26.63
CA LEU A 68 8.52 -31.93 -26.61
C LEU A 68 8.65 -31.43 -25.15
N THR A 69 9.39 -30.38 -24.93
CA THR A 69 9.47 -29.70 -23.62
C THR A 69 8.20 -28.93 -23.38
N PRO A 70 7.39 -29.24 -22.34
CA PRO A 70 6.22 -28.48 -22.03
C PRO A 70 6.60 -27.13 -21.43
N ASP A 71 5.77 -26.07 -21.67
CA ASP A 71 5.97 -24.78 -21.02
C ASP A 71 5.60 -24.86 -19.54
N ILE A 72 4.56 -25.65 -19.22
CA ILE A 72 4.07 -25.83 -17.84
C ILE A 72 3.87 -27.32 -17.51
N GLY A 73 4.24 -27.71 -16.30
CA GLY A 73 3.95 -29.00 -15.71
C GLY A 73 2.89 -28.90 -14.60
N VAL A 74 1.82 -29.72 -14.67
CA VAL A 74 0.83 -29.83 -13.59
C VAL A 74 1.09 -31.12 -12.83
N ILE A 75 1.53 -31.02 -11.56
CA ILE A 75 1.90 -32.15 -10.72
C ILE A 75 0.76 -32.46 -9.76
N VAL A 76 0.15 -33.64 -9.93
CA VAL A 76 -0.98 -34.14 -9.11
C VAL A 76 -0.69 -35.54 -8.51
N THR A 77 0.58 -35.74 -8.15
CA THR A 77 1.05 -36.96 -7.49
C THR A 77 1.09 -36.79 -5.97
N ASP A 78 1.39 -37.87 -5.25
CA ASP A 78 1.58 -37.86 -3.80
C ASP A 78 2.68 -36.87 -3.38
N PRO A 79 2.54 -36.18 -2.22
CA PRO A 79 3.44 -35.10 -1.81
C PRO A 79 4.94 -35.45 -1.76
N PRO A 80 5.38 -36.64 -1.31
CA PRO A 80 6.81 -37.00 -1.27
C PRO A 80 7.50 -37.06 -2.63
N SER A 81 6.77 -37.34 -3.72
CA SER A 81 7.32 -37.46 -5.07
C SER A 81 7.47 -36.13 -5.81
N VAL A 82 6.79 -35.04 -5.32
CA VAL A 82 6.78 -33.73 -6.00
C VAL A 82 8.19 -33.16 -6.24
N PRO A 83 9.14 -33.18 -5.26
CA PRO A 83 10.49 -32.64 -5.50
C PRO A 83 11.25 -33.34 -6.62
N GLU A 84 11.02 -34.64 -6.85
CA GLU A 84 11.65 -35.39 -7.93
C GLU A 84 11.11 -34.93 -9.30
N TYR A 85 9.79 -34.84 -9.45
CA TYR A 85 9.18 -34.35 -10.68
C TYR A 85 9.53 -32.87 -10.98
N LEU A 86 9.72 -32.04 -9.98
CA LEU A 86 10.21 -30.66 -10.17
C LEU A 86 11.64 -30.67 -10.75
N ARG A 87 12.54 -31.58 -10.29
CA ARG A 87 13.87 -31.73 -10.88
C ARG A 87 13.82 -32.23 -12.33
N ASP A 88 12.95 -33.19 -12.60
CA ASP A 88 12.81 -33.77 -13.94
C ASP A 88 12.29 -32.74 -14.94
N LEU A 89 11.24 -32.00 -14.58
CA LEU A 89 10.73 -30.88 -15.37
C LEU A 89 11.78 -29.79 -15.56
N GLY A 90 12.48 -29.43 -14.49
CA GLY A 90 13.55 -28.44 -14.54
C GLY A 90 14.72 -28.83 -15.45
N ARG A 91 15.16 -30.09 -15.43
CA ARG A 91 16.19 -30.61 -16.35
C ARG A 91 15.77 -30.52 -17.82
N ARG A 92 14.47 -30.60 -18.10
CA ARG A 92 13.94 -30.42 -19.45
C ARG A 92 13.75 -28.96 -19.86
N GLY A 93 13.98 -28.00 -18.96
CA GLY A 93 13.83 -26.59 -19.24
C GLY A 93 12.39 -26.09 -19.15
N VAL A 94 11.51 -26.77 -18.40
CA VAL A 94 10.14 -26.31 -18.12
C VAL A 94 10.18 -25.06 -17.27
N GLY A 95 9.42 -24.02 -17.67
CA GLY A 95 9.47 -22.71 -17.01
C GLY A 95 8.66 -22.62 -15.71
N ALA A 96 7.55 -23.36 -15.60
CA ALA A 96 6.66 -23.28 -14.43
C ALA A 96 5.98 -24.63 -14.11
N ALA A 97 5.61 -24.82 -12.84
CA ALA A 97 4.85 -25.96 -12.36
C ALA A 97 3.67 -25.52 -11.50
N VAL A 98 2.50 -26.12 -11.73
CA VAL A 98 1.33 -26.06 -10.85
C VAL A 98 1.31 -27.31 -9.99
N VAL A 99 1.43 -27.16 -8.69
CA VAL A 99 1.62 -28.28 -7.74
C VAL A 99 0.35 -28.46 -6.92
N LEU A 100 -0.37 -29.56 -7.16
CA LEU A 100 -1.69 -29.85 -6.57
C LEU A 100 -1.71 -31.27 -5.95
N PRO A 101 -0.84 -31.62 -5.01
CA PRO A 101 -0.68 -32.98 -4.51
C PRO A 101 -1.87 -33.39 -3.64
N PRO A 102 -2.53 -34.51 -3.93
CA PRO A 102 -3.62 -34.99 -3.09
C PRO A 102 -3.12 -35.33 -1.67
N GLY A 103 -3.94 -35.03 -0.68
CA GLY A 103 -3.61 -35.30 0.72
C GLY A 103 -2.66 -34.31 1.38
N TRP A 104 -2.21 -33.27 0.71
CA TRP A 104 -1.32 -32.23 1.27
C TRP A 104 -1.81 -31.65 2.59
N ALA A 105 -3.10 -31.27 2.68
CA ALA A 105 -3.68 -30.68 3.88
C ALA A 105 -3.71 -31.63 5.10
N LYS A 106 -3.57 -32.93 4.88
CA LYS A 106 -3.54 -33.95 5.96
C LYS A 106 -2.15 -34.14 6.56
N LEU A 107 -1.10 -33.60 5.93
CA LEU A 107 0.26 -33.71 6.43
C LEU A 107 0.46 -32.82 7.68
N PRO A 108 1.23 -33.31 8.68
CA PRO A 108 1.67 -32.48 9.80
C PRO A 108 2.41 -31.22 9.32
N LYS A 109 2.34 -30.14 10.11
CA LYS A 109 2.94 -28.84 9.77
C LYS A 109 4.44 -28.96 9.45
N ASP A 110 5.17 -29.73 10.24
CA ASP A 110 6.62 -29.89 10.07
C ASP A 110 6.96 -30.68 8.81
N ALA A 111 6.22 -31.75 8.50
CA ALA A 111 6.37 -32.50 7.25
C ALA A 111 6.08 -31.64 6.01
N ARG A 112 5.09 -30.75 6.10
CA ARG A 112 4.83 -29.78 5.03
C ARG A 112 6.01 -28.81 4.83
N ARG A 113 6.56 -28.28 5.91
CA ARG A 113 7.73 -27.37 5.86
C ARG A 113 8.95 -28.05 5.24
N GLU A 114 9.23 -29.29 5.62
CA GLU A 114 10.33 -30.06 5.06
C GLU A 114 10.16 -30.30 3.56
N LEU A 115 8.95 -30.70 3.14
CA LEU A 115 8.66 -30.89 1.71
C LEU A 115 8.73 -29.59 0.92
N GLN A 116 8.27 -28.47 1.48
CA GLN A 116 8.40 -27.15 0.88
C GLN A 116 9.87 -26.77 0.64
N ALA A 117 10.73 -26.98 1.63
CA ALA A 117 12.17 -26.74 1.48
C ALA A 117 12.78 -27.60 0.37
N ARG A 118 12.43 -28.91 0.32
CA ARG A 118 12.89 -29.83 -0.74
C ARG A 118 12.36 -29.46 -2.13
N MET A 119 11.16 -28.89 -2.24
CA MET A 119 10.62 -28.38 -3.51
C MET A 119 11.44 -27.19 -4.00
N LEU A 120 11.77 -26.24 -3.12
CA LEU A 120 12.61 -25.07 -3.46
C LEU A 120 14.01 -25.50 -3.87
N GLU A 121 14.62 -26.43 -3.13
CA GLU A 121 15.93 -26.98 -3.47
C GLU A 121 15.92 -27.67 -4.85
N ALA A 122 14.85 -28.40 -5.16
CA ALA A 122 14.68 -29.08 -6.45
C ALA A 122 14.49 -28.10 -7.62
N ALA A 123 13.82 -26.97 -7.37
CA ALA A 123 13.53 -25.94 -8.38
C ALA A 123 14.73 -25.00 -8.64
N ALA A 124 15.57 -24.77 -7.63
CA ALA A 124 16.64 -23.75 -7.67
C ALA A 124 17.61 -23.89 -8.86
N PRO A 125 18.12 -25.08 -9.24
CA PRO A 125 19.10 -25.21 -10.33
C PRO A 125 18.56 -24.81 -11.70
N SER A 126 17.25 -25.03 -11.95
CA SER A 126 16.60 -24.75 -13.24
C SER A 126 15.85 -23.43 -13.24
N GLY A 127 15.52 -22.89 -12.05
CA GLY A 127 14.70 -21.69 -11.91
C GLY A 127 13.23 -21.90 -12.27
N ILE A 128 12.73 -23.15 -12.29
CA ILE A 128 11.31 -23.47 -12.50
C ILE A 128 10.46 -22.82 -11.40
N ARG A 129 9.40 -22.11 -11.78
CA ARG A 129 8.52 -21.41 -10.84
C ARG A 129 7.41 -22.34 -10.35
N ILE A 130 7.03 -22.24 -9.07
CA ILE A 130 6.06 -23.14 -8.43
C ILE A 130 4.82 -22.36 -7.99
N LEU A 131 3.65 -22.72 -8.53
CA LEU A 131 2.34 -22.30 -8.03
C LEU A 131 1.77 -23.38 -7.11
N GLY A 132 1.47 -23.02 -5.87
CA GLY A 132 0.99 -23.96 -4.84
C GLY A 132 2.08 -24.31 -3.81
N PRO A 133 2.00 -25.46 -3.14
CA PRO A 133 0.88 -26.43 -3.08
C PRO A 133 -0.32 -25.89 -2.28
N SER A 134 -1.30 -26.75 -1.99
CA SER A 134 -2.51 -26.40 -1.22
C SER A 134 -3.49 -25.45 -1.93
N GLY A 135 -3.24 -25.13 -3.20
CA GLY A 135 -4.12 -24.36 -4.06
C GLY A 135 -5.10 -25.23 -4.85
N LEU A 136 -5.92 -24.58 -5.69
CA LEU A 136 -6.80 -25.25 -6.66
C LEU A 136 -6.29 -25.10 -8.11
N GLY A 137 -5.18 -24.43 -8.32
CA GLY A 137 -4.60 -24.24 -9.64
C GLY A 137 -4.90 -22.89 -10.28
N LEU A 138 -4.96 -22.90 -11.62
CA LEU A 138 -4.98 -21.73 -12.47
C LEU A 138 -6.00 -21.89 -13.60
N VAL A 139 -6.75 -20.82 -13.92
CA VAL A 139 -7.61 -20.71 -15.10
C VAL A 139 -7.27 -19.42 -15.86
N VAL A 140 -7.02 -19.54 -17.18
CA VAL A 140 -6.84 -18.38 -18.08
C VAL A 140 -7.87 -18.51 -19.21
N PRO A 141 -9.10 -17.97 -19.03
CA PRO A 141 -10.22 -18.21 -19.95
C PRO A 141 -9.96 -17.71 -21.37
N GLY A 142 -9.16 -16.64 -21.52
CA GLY A 142 -8.86 -16.03 -22.83
C GLY A 142 -8.11 -16.95 -23.80
N ILE A 143 -7.39 -17.96 -23.29
CA ILE A 143 -6.66 -18.97 -24.07
C ILE A 143 -7.22 -20.39 -23.85
N GLY A 144 -8.35 -20.50 -23.13
CA GLY A 144 -8.97 -21.78 -22.82
C GLY A 144 -8.20 -22.68 -21.85
N LEU A 145 -7.20 -22.15 -21.15
CA LEU A 145 -6.36 -22.89 -20.20
C LEU A 145 -7.12 -23.07 -18.88
N ASN A 146 -7.33 -24.32 -18.45
CA ASN A 146 -7.88 -24.66 -17.15
C ASN A 146 -7.05 -25.78 -16.48
N CYS A 147 -5.98 -25.37 -15.78
CA CYS A 147 -5.15 -26.21 -14.93
C CYS A 147 -5.62 -26.16 -13.48
N SER A 148 -6.94 -26.32 -13.26
CA SER A 148 -7.52 -26.24 -11.92
C SER A 148 -8.36 -27.47 -11.56
N LEU A 149 -8.62 -27.62 -10.26
CA LEU A 149 -9.53 -28.62 -9.70
C LEU A 149 -10.99 -28.11 -9.61
N ALA A 150 -11.31 -26.99 -10.24
CA ALA A 150 -12.67 -26.45 -10.28
C ALA A 150 -13.59 -27.35 -11.10
N ALA A 151 -14.87 -27.37 -10.69
CA ALA A 151 -15.92 -28.12 -11.39
C ALA A 151 -16.45 -27.39 -12.63
N SER A 152 -16.28 -26.07 -12.69
CA SER A 152 -16.79 -25.18 -13.76
C SER A 152 -15.66 -24.32 -14.35
N ASP A 153 -15.84 -23.91 -15.61
CA ASP A 153 -14.96 -22.96 -16.28
C ASP A 153 -15.36 -21.50 -15.98
N ALA A 154 -14.39 -20.62 -16.07
CA ALA A 154 -14.58 -19.16 -15.97
C ALA A 154 -14.97 -18.55 -17.32
N LEU A 155 -15.82 -17.52 -17.30
CA LEU A 155 -16.08 -16.70 -18.47
C LEU A 155 -14.87 -15.80 -18.79
N PRO A 156 -14.53 -15.59 -20.07
CA PRO A 156 -13.47 -14.64 -20.44
C PRO A 156 -13.88 -13.19 -20.10
N GLY A 157 -12.93 -12.43 -19.57
CA GLY A 157 -13.15 -11.05 -19.16
C GLY A 157 -11.84 -10.30 -18.87
N LYS A 158 -11.92 -9.26 -18.03
CA LYS A 158 -10.80 -8.34 -17.77
C LYS A 158 -10.41 -8.24 -16.28
N ILE A 159 -10.89 -9.14 -15.44
CA ILE A 159 -10.63 -9.17 -14.01
C ILE A 159 -9.63 -10.29 -13.71
N ALA A 160 -8.53 -9.99 -13.02
CA ALA A 160 -7.69 -11.01 -12.41
C ALA A 160 -8.15 -11.25 -10.97
N PHE A 161 -8.45 -12.49 -10.59
CA PHE A 161 -8.79 -12.89 -9.22
C PHE A 161 -7.72 -13.81 -8.64
N ILE A 162 -7.11 -13.41 -7.53
CA ILE A 162 -5.99 -14.08 -6.88
C ILE A 162 -6.38 -14.40 -5.45
N SER A 163 -6.43 -15.68 -5.10
CA SER A 163 -6.90 -16.15 -3.79
C SER A 163 -5.89 -17.07 -3.11
N GLN A 164 -5.74 -16.93 -1.78
CA GLN A 164 -5.09 -17.95 -0.96
C GLN A 164 -6.05 -19.09 -0.63
N SER A 165 -7.36 -18.81 -0.59
CA SER A 165 -8.40 -19.77 -0.22
C SER A 165 -8.84 -20.60 -1.42
N ALA A 166 -8.72 -21.91 -1.30
CA ALA A 166 -9.20 -22.87 -2.27
C ALA A 166 -10.74 -22.87 -2.34
N SER A 167 -11.44 -22.84 -1.21
CA SER A 167 -12.90 -22.82 -1.16
C SER A 167 -13.48 -21.54 -1.77
N LEU A 168 -12.83 -20.41 -1.53
CA LEU A 168 -13.29 -19.14 -2.14
C LEU A 168 -13.07 -19.11 -3.66
N PHE A 169 -12.01 -19.75 -4.15
CA PHE A 169 -11.76 -19.87 -5.58
C PHE A 169 -12.96 -20.53 -6.31
N THR A 170 -13.48 -21.67 -5.81
CA THR A 170 -14.63 -22.35 -6.41
C THR A 170 -15.92 -21.55 -6.24
N ALA A 171 -16.18 -21.03 -5.04
CA ALA A 171 -17.38 -20.25 -4.76
C ALA A 171 -17.47 -19.00 -5.66
N VAL A 172 -16.36 -18.31 -5.88
CA VAL A 172 -16.30 -17.14 -6.77
C VAL A 172 -16.53 -17.53 -8.22
N LEU A 173 -16.00 -18.66 -8.69
CA LEU A 173 -16.24 -19.14 -10.05
C LEU A 173 -17.72 -19.37 -10.32
N ASP A 174 -18.38 -20.11 -9.43
CA ASP A 174 -19.79 -20.44 -9.59
C ASP A 174 -20.68 -19.20 -9.49
N TRP A 175 -20.41 -18.35 -8.50
CA TRP A 175 -21.14 -17.10 -8.31
C TRP A 175 -20.95 -16.14 -9.49
N ALA A 176 -19.73 -15.92 -9.95
CA ALA A 176 -19.42 -15.01 -11.06
C ALA A 176 -20.09 -15.45 -12.37
N ARG A 177 -20.21 -16.76 -12.59
CA ARG A 177 -20.90 -17.32 -13.75
C ARG A 177 -22.39 -16.96 -13.75
N THR A 178 -23.06 -17.03 -12.60
CA THR A 178 -24.48 -16.65 -12.48
C THR A 178 -24.70 -15.16 -12.73
N LYS A 179 -23.71 -14.32 -12.41
CA LYS A 179 -23.73 -12.86 -12.61
C LYS A 179 -23.17 -12.42 -13.97
N GLY A 180 -22.74 -13.36 -14.83
CA GLY A 180 -22.12 -13.04 -16.12
C GLY A 180 -20.76 -12.31 -16.01
N ILE A 181 -20.05 -12.47 -14.91
CA ILE A 181 -18.75 -11.83 -14.66
C ILE A 181 -17.63 -12.70 -15.25
N GLY A 182 -16.81 -12.10 -16.11
CA GLY A 182 -15.69 -12.76 -16.76
C GLY A 182 -14.34 -12.35 -16.18
N PHE A 183 -13.34 -13.24 -16.35
CA PHE A 183 -12.00 -13.10 -15.83
C PHE A 183 -10.94 -13.13 -16.93
N SER A 184 -9.84 -12.40 -16.70
CA SER A 184 -8.59 -12.59 -17.47
C SER A 184 -7.82 -13.78 -16.91
N HIS A 185 -7.70 -13.84 -15.58
CA HIS A 185 -6.99 -14.86 -14.83
C HIS A 185 -7.71 -15.17 -13.52
N ILE A 186 -7.75 -16.44 -13.14
CA ILE A 186 -8.14 -16.86 -11.79
C ILE A 186 -7.06 -17.81 -11.30
N LEU A 187 -6.49 -17.55 -10.12
CA LEU A 187 -5.48 -18.43 -9.56
C LEU A 187 -5.59 -18.57 -8.04
N SER A 188 -5.22 -19.75 -7.56
CA SER A 188 -5.13 -20.07 -6.15
C SER A 188 -3.67 -20.26 -5.75
N LEU A 189 -3.14 -19.37 -4.92
CA LEU A 189 -1.72 -19.37 -4.51
C LEU A 189 -1.37 -20.51 -3.55
N GLY A 190 -2.35 -20.99 -2.77
CA GLY A 190 -2.10 -22.00 -1.74
C GLY A 190 -1.08 -21.57 -0.70
N ASP A 191 -0.12 -22.46 -0.37
CA ASP A 191 0.89 -22.24 0.65
C ASP A 191 2.03 -21.27 0.23
N ARG A 192 2.08 -20.85 -1.04
CA ARG A 192 3.03 -19.83 -1.55
C ARG A 192 4.50 -20.22 -1.33
N VAL A 193 4.86 -21.44 -1.68
CA VAL A 193 6.23 -21.94 -1.49
C VAL A 193 7.24 -21.11 -2.25
N ASP A 194 6.95 -20.77 -3.52
CA ASP A 194 7.77 -19.92 -4.39
C ASP A 194 7.00 -18.66 -4.81
N LEU A 195 5.93 -18.82 -5.62
CA LEU A 195 5.17 -17.68 -6.11
C LEU A 195 4.38 -17.01 -4.99
N LYS A 196 4.63 -15.71 -4.82
CA LYS A 196 3.99 -14.83 -3.84
C LYS A 196 3.06 -13.85 -4.52
N TYR A 197 2.29 -13.10 -3.74
CA TYR A 197 1.45 -12.00 -4.26
C TYR A 197 2.25 -10.98 -5.09
N ALA A 198 3.47 -10.67 -4.67
CA ALA A 198 4.32 -9.70 -5.36
C ALA A 198 4.61 -10.11 -6.80
N ASP A 199 4.97 -11.38 -7.03
CA ASP A 199 5.26 -11.90 -8.38
C ASP A 199 4.06 -11.78 -9.31
N ILE A 200 2.88 -12.15 -8.78
CA ILE A 200 1.63 -12.13 -9.56
C ILE A 200 1.16 -10.70 -9.80
N LEU A 201 1.23 -9.83 -8.80
CA LEU A 201 0.87 -8.41 -8.95
C LEU A 201 1.71 -7.71 -10.00
N ASP A 202 3.01 -7.99 -10.03
CA ASP A 202 3.93 -7.44 -11.04
C ASP A 202 3.57 -7.86 -12.46
N TYR A 203 3.21 -9.13 -12.62
CA TYR A 203 2.77 -9.64 -13.92
C TYR A 203 1.43 -9.02 -14.32
N MET A 204 0.42 -9.05 -13.44
CA MET A 204 -0.92 -8.54 -13.72
C MET A 204 -0.95 -7.02 -13.93
N ALA A 205 -0.04 -6.28 -13.29
CA ALA A 205 0.09 -4.84 -13.50
C ALA A 205 0.42 -4.48 -14.95
N GLN A 206 1.17 -5.34 -15.63
CA GLN A 206 1.62 -5.15 -17.01
C GLN A 206 0.73 -5.87 -18.05
N ASP A 207 -0.05 -6.88 -17.65
CA ASP A 207 -0.88 -7.66 -18.58
C ASP A 207 -1.99 -6.79 -19.22
N PRO A 208 -2.00 -6.62 -20.58
CA PRO A 208 -2.99 -5.78 -21.26
C PRO A 208 -4.41 -6.35 -21.20
N ASN A 209 -4.56 -7.64 -20.91
CA ASN A 209 -5.86 -8.30 -20.80
C ASN A 209 -6.52 -8.08 -19.43
N THR A 210 -5.76 -7.64 -18.43
CA THR A 210 -6.25 -7.36 -17.07
C THR A 210 -6.48 -5.88 -16.87
N ARG A 211 -7.70 -5.49 -16.46
CA ARG A 211 -8.06 -4.10 -16.12
C ARG A 211 -8.19 -3.86 -14.62
N SER A 212 -8.56 -4.87 -13.85
CA SER A 212 -8.70 -4.80 -12.39
C SER A 212 -8.13 -6.06 -11.75
N ILE A 213 -7.52 -5.91 -10.57
CA ILE A 213 -6.92 -7.00 -9.80
C ILE A 213 -7.67 -7.14 -8.48
N LEU A 214 -8.23 -8.32 -8.23
CA LEU A 214 -8.96 -8.65 -7.01
C LEU A 214 -8.15 -9.66 -6.19
N LEU A 215 -7.92 -9.37 -4.92
CA LEU A 215 -7.14 -10.18 -4.01
C LEU A 215 -7.98 -10.69 -2.84
N TYR A 216 -7.80 -11.94 -2.48
CA TYR A 216 -8.20 -12.48 -1.19
C TYR A 216 -6.94 -12.85 -0.41
N VAL A 217 -6.64 -12.09 0.64
CA VAL A 217 -5.38 -12.17 1.41
C VAL A 217 -5.65 -12.69 2.80
N GLU A 218 -5.10 -13.82 3.18
CA GLU A 218 -5.10 -14.32 4.55
C GLU A 218 -3.89 -13.78 5.32
N SER A 219 -2.70 -13.89 4.73
CA SER A 219 -1.45 -13.39 5.29
C SER A 219 -0.45 -12.99 4.20
N VAL A 220 0.50 -12.15 4.55
CA VAL A 220 1.64 -11.74 3.75
C VAL A 220 2.92 -12.28 4.41
N THR A 221 3.85 -12.80 3.64
CA THR A 221 5.13 -13.36 4.16
C THR A 221 6.34 -12.47 3.90
N ASP A 222 6.25 -11.60 2.90
CA ASP A 222 7.29 -10.68 2.50
C ASP A 222 6.65 -9.31 2.27
N ALA A 223 6.60 -8.52 3.34
CA ALA A 223 5.89 -7.25 3.34
C ALA A 223 6.52 -6.24 2.37
N ARG A 224 7.86 -6.20 2.26
CA ARG A 224 8.55 -5.24 1.40
C ARG A 224 8.24 -5.50 -0.08
N SER A 225 8.43 -6.72 -0.54
CA SER A 225 8.09 -7.09 -1.93
C SER A 225 6.60 -6.91 -2.21
N PHE A 226 5.73 -7.26 -1.24
CA PHE A 226 4.29 -7.06 -1.35
C PHE A 226 3.93 -5.59 -1.50
N MET A 227 4.43 -4.71 -0.63
CA MET A 227 4.17 -3.27 -0.68
C MET A 227 4.67 -2.64 -1.98
N SER A 228 5.86 -3.02 -2.41
CA SER A 228 6.46 -2.55 -3.65
C SER A 228 5.64 -2.94 -4.87
N ALA A 229 5.29 -4.24 -5.02
CA ALA A 229 4.46 -4.74 -6.11
C ALA A 229 3.04 -4.14 -6.11
N SER A 230 2.45 -4.03 -4.92
CA SER A 230 1.11 -3.47 -4.72
C SER A 230 1.04 -2.00 -5.15
N ARG A 231 2.01 -1.19 -4.75
CA ARG A 231 2.11 0.22 -5.15
C ARG A 231 2.30 0.37 -6.66
N ALA A 232 3.17 -0.46 -7.25
CA ALA A 232 3.38 -0.46 -8.70
C ALA A 232 2.10 -0.87 -9.46
N ALA A 233 1.39 -1.89 -8.99
CA ALA A 233 0.13 -2.33 -9.58
C ALA A 233 -0.97 -1.27 -9.43
N ALA A 234 -1.15 -0.70 -8.23
CA ALA A 234 -2.21 0.26 -7.92
C ALA A 234 -2.05 1.60 -8.65
N ARG A 235 -0.83 1.98 -9.05
CA ARG A 235 -0.58 3.14 -9.93
C ARG A 235 -1.09 2.95 -11.36
N ASN A 236 -1.24 1.72 -11.80
CA ASN A 236 -1.61 1.39 -13.17
C ASN A 236 -3.05 0.87 -13.30
N LYS A 237 -3.54 0.14 -12.29
CA LYS A 237 -4.84 -0.54 -12.32
C LYS A 237 -5.49 -0.53 -10.94
N PRO A 238 -6.81 -0.52 -10.83
CA PRO A 238 -7.49 -0.75 -9.56
C PRO A 238 -7.11 -2.11 -8.95
N VAL A 239 -6.62 -2.08 -7.71
CA VAL A 239 -6.35 -3.26 -6.90
C VAL A 239 -7.28 -3.25 -5.69
N LEU A 240 -8.15 -4.25 -5.61
CA LEU A 240 -9.12 -4.42 -4.53
C LEU A 240 -8.74 -5.63 -3.69
N VAL A 241 -8.98 -5.55 -2.38
CA VAL A 241 -8.57 -6.61 -1.46
C VAL A 241 -9.62 -6.91 -0.41
N ILE A 242 -9.85 -8.20 -0.18
CA ILE A 242 -10.53 -8.72 1.01
C ILE A 242 -9.48 -9.37 1.91
N LYS A 243 -9.53 -9.02 3.19
CA LYS A 243 -8.80 -9.72 4.26
C LYS A 243 -9.80 -10.07 5.37
N PRO A 244 -9.99 -11.36 5.65
CA PRO A 244 -10.90 -11.81 6.70
C PRO A 244 -10.32 -11.56 8.10
N GLY A 245 -11.14 -11.71 9.14
CA GLY A 245 -10.69 -11.72 10.52
C GLY A 245 -10.85 -10.40 11.29
N ARG A 246 -11.21 -9.28 10.62
CA ARG A 246 -11.24 -7.93 11.19
C ARG A 246 -11.91 -7.84 12.59
N LYS A 247 -13.08 -8.44 12.77
CA LYS A 247 -13.81 -8.46 14.05
C LYS A 247 -13.48 -9.69 14.89
N LEU A 248 -13.27 -10.84 14.24
CA LEU A 248 -12.99 -12.11 14.92
C LEU A 248 -11.70 -12.02 15.74
N TRP A 249 -10.68 -11.37 15.22
CA TRP A 249 -9.37 -11.22 15.87
C TRP A 249 -9.38 -10.26 17.07
N THR A 250 -10.41 -9.50 17.26
CA THR A 250 -10.59 -8.76 18.54
C THR A 250 -10.99 -9.66 19.71
N ILE A 251 -11.56 -10.83 19.40
CA ILE A 251 -12.02 -11.83 20.39
C ILE A 251 -11.01 -12.98 20.48
N PHE A 252 -10.54 -13.45 19.32
CA PHE A 252 -9.57 -14.54 19.17
C PHE A 252 -8.35 -13.95 18.43
N PRO A 253 -7.36 -13.39 19.16
CA PRO A 253 -6.21 -12.78 18.52
C PRO A 253 -5.46 -13.82 17.68
N PRO A 254 -5.00 -13.46 16.47
CA PRO A 254 -4.20 -14.35 15.64
C PRO A 254 -2.85 -14.62 16.30
N ASP A 255 -2.12 -15.58 15.73
CA ASP A 255 -0.70 -15.74 16.07
C ASP A 255 0.00 -14.38 15.83
N PRO A 256 0.78 -13.86 16.80
CA PRO A 256 1.53 -12.61 16.60
C PRO A 256 2.35 -12.55 15.31
N ALA A 257 2.82 -13.71 14.82
CA ALA A 257 3.52 -13.81 13.54
C ALA A 257 2.65 -13.50 12.30
N GLU A 258 1.33 -13.48 12.44
CA GLU A 258 0.40 -13.14 11.33
C GLU A 258 0.15 -11.64 11.18
N GLY A 259 0.65 -10.82 12.12
CA GLY A 259 0.48 -9.37 12.14
C GLY A 259 -0.91 -8.90 12.58
N HIS A 260 -1.08 -7.60 12.74
CA HIS A 260 -2.30 -6.98 13.23
C HIS A 260 -3.19 -6.48 12.09
N ASP A 261 -4.50 -6.68 12.17
CA ASP A 261 -5.44 -6.29 11.10
C ASP A 261 -5.45 -4.78 10.81
N GLU A 262 -5.28 -3.93 11.83
CA GLU A 262 -5.16 -2.48 11.65
C GLU A 262 -3.92 -2.09 10.83
N VAL A 263 -2.83 -2.86 10.95
CA VAL A 263 -1.59 -2.66 10.20
C VAL A 263 -1.76 -3.10 8.74
N TYR A 264 -2.46 -4.21 8.50
CA TYR A 264 -2.87 -4.62 7.15
C TYR A 264 -3.74 -3.58 6.47
N ASP A 265 -4.73 -3.01 7.18
CA ASP A 265 -5.61 -1.98 6.63
C ASP A 265 -4.79 -0.75 6.16
N GLU A 266 -3.84 -0.34 6.99
CA GLU A 266 -2.91 0.73 6.65
C GLU A 266 -1.97 0.37 5.50
N ALA A 267 -1.46 -0.86 5.45
CA ALA A 267 -0.61 -1.34 4.36
C ALA A 267 -1.35 -1.29 3.01
N PHE A 268 -2.58 -1.78 2.97
CA PHE A 268 -3.41 -1.71 1.76
C PHE A 268 -3.69 -0.27 1.34
N ARG A 269 -4.03 0.59 2.29
CA ARG A 269 -4.27 2.01 2.07
C ARG A 269 -3.02 2.72 1.52
N ARG A 270 -1.87 2.49 2.17
CA ARG A 270 -0.58 3.06 1.77
C ARG A 270 -0.11 2.57 0.39
N ALA A 271 -0.52 1.36 0.01
CA ALA A 271 -0.27 0.81 -1.31
C ALA A 271 -1.25 1.31 -2.40
N GLY A 272 -2.24 2.15 -2.05
CA GLY A 272 -3.25 2.63 -2.99
C GLY A 272 -4.33 1.60 -3.33
N MET A 273 -4.45 0.53 -2.54
CA MET A 273 -5.47 -0.50 -2.71
C MET A 273 -6.79 -0.09 -2.05
N LEU A 274 -7.89 -0.68 -2.50
CA LEU A 274 -9.20 -0.56 -1.88
C LEU A 274 -9.51 -1.84 -1.10
N ARG A 275 -9.57 -1.78 0.25
CA ARG A 275 -10.07 -2.87 1.07
C ARG A 275 -11.59 -2.84 1.14
N VAL A 276 -12.23 -3.98 0.87
CA VAL A 276 -13.68 -4.19 0.99
C VAL A 276 -13.97 -5.31 2.00
N GLY A 277 -15.19 -5.32 2.53
CA GLY A 277 -15.57 -6.25 3.61
C GLY A 277 -16.20 -7.55 3.14
N GLU A 278 -16.80 -7.56 1.96
CA GLU A 278 -17.67 -8.63 1.47
C GLU A 278 -17.35 -8.97 0.02
N ILE A 279 -17.70 -10.20 -0.39
CA ILE A 279 -17.41 -10.69 -1.75
C ILE A 279 -18.23 -9.94 -2.79
N ASP A 280 -19.53 -9.72 -2.55
CA ASP A 280 -20.36 -8.96 -3.46
C ASP A 280 -19.82 -7.53 -3.64
N ALA A 281 -19.46 -6.88 -2.53
CA ALA A 281 -18.85 -5.55 -2.55
C ALA A 281 -17.51 -5.50 -3.33
N LEU A 282 -16.75 -6.61 -3.37
CA LEU A 282 -15.51 -6.69 -4.15
C LEU A 282 -15.78 -6.56 -5.66
N PHE A 283 -16.75 -7.28 -6.14
CA PHE A 283 -17.11 -7.26 -7.56
C PHE A 283 -17.87 -5.99 -7.95
N ASP A 284 -18.78 -5.53 -7.08
CA ASP A 284 -19.51 -4.28 -7.27
C ASP A 284 -18.54 -3.09 -7.35
N ALA A 285 -17.57 -3.02 -6.44
CA ALA A 285 -16.53 -1.99 -6.47
C ALA A 285 -15.65 -2.09 -7.73
N ALA A 286 -15.28 -3.30 -8.16
CA ALA A 286 -14.51 -3.50 -9.39
C ALA A 286 -15.29 -3.06 -10.64
N GLN A 287 -16.56 -3.41 -10.74
CA GLN A 287 -17.43 -2.97 -11.84
C GLN A 287 -17.65 -1.46 -11.81
N THR A 288 -17.88 -0.91 -10.61
CA THR A 288 -18.05 0.52 -10.41
C THR A 288 -16.82 1.29 -10.87
N LEU A 289 -15.62 0.90 -10.43
CA LEU A 289 -14.36 1.52 -10.84
C LEU A 289 -14.09 1.39 -12.35
N ALA A 290 -14.50 0.27 -12.95
CA ALA A 290 -14.31 0.05 -14.39
C ALA A 290 -15.25 0.88 -15.28
N ARG A 291 -16.44 1.24 -14.78
CA ARG A 291 -17.49 1.95 -15.53
C ARG A 291 -17.65 3.40 -15.15
N SER A 292 -17.44 3.75 -13.87
CA SER A 292 -17.60 5.11 -13.39
C SER A 292 -16.59 6.08 -13.99
N ARG A 293 -17.02 7.30 -14.20
CA ARG A 293 -16.11 8.41 -14.47
C ARG A 293 -15.32 8.77 -13.23
N PRO A 294 -14.10 9.31 -13.36
CA PRO A 294 -13.27 9.66 -12.19
C PRO A 294 -13.99 10.64 -11.27
N LEU A 295 -14.04 10.29 -9.98
CA LEU A 295 -14.64 11.12 -8.94
C LEU A 295 -13.77 12.36 -8.68
N ARG A 296 -14.36 13.56 -8.73
CA ARG A 296 -13.63 14.84 -8.62
C ARG A 296 -13.80 15.55 -7.27
N GLY A 297 -14.45 14.94 -6.32
CA GLY A 297 -14.72 15.50 -4.99
C GLY A 297 -15.47 14.50 -4.14
N GLU A 298 -16.03 14.94 -3.01
CA GLU A 298 -16.55 14.04 -1.97
C GLU A 298 -18.07 14.13 -1.78
N ASN A 299 -18.70 15.14 -2.39
CA ASN A 299 -20.09 15.47 -2.13
C ASN A 299 -21.02 14.75 -3.10
N LEU A 300 -21.94 13.95 -2.56
CA LEU A 300 -22.97 13.21 -3.29
C LEU A 300 -24.30 13.95 -3.21
N ALA A 301 -24.92 14.22 -4.37
CA ALA A 301 -26.33 14.59 -4.43
C ALA A 301 -27.18 13.34 -4.64
N ILE A 302 -28.29 13.23 -3.91
CA ILE A 302 -29.24 12.12 -4.05
C ILE A 302 -30.51 12.70 -4.70
N LEU A 303 -30.86 12.14 -5.86
CA LEU A 303 -32.04 12.47 -6.65
C LEU A 303 -33.00 11.28 -6.64
N THR A 304 -34.24 11.45 -6.21
CA THR A 304 -35.18 10.34 -6.08
C THR A 304 -36.63 10.75 -6.31
N ASN A 305 -37.45 9.83 -6.75
CA ASN A 305 -38.92 9.93 -6.70
C ASN A 305 -39.55 9.28 -5.46
N GLY A 306 -38.70 8.76 -4.54
CA GLY A 306 -39.10 8.15 -3.27
C GLY A 306 -38.36 8.77 -2.08
N GLY A 307 -38.85 9.91 -1.57
CA GLY A 307 -38.18 10.73 -0.59
C GLY A 307 -37.69 9.97 0.65
N SER A 308 -38.47 9.04 1.19
CA SER A 308 -38.06 8.22 2.33
C SER A 308 -36.86 7.29 2.01
N ILE A 309 -36.81 6.75 0.80
CA ILE A 309 -35.70 5.91 0.34
C ILE A 309 -34.44 6.78 0.16
N GLY A 310 -34.61 8.00 -0.34
CA GLY A 310 -33.50 8.96 -0.43
C GLY A 310 -32.91 9.33 0.95
N ILE A 311 -33.74 9.46 1.98
CA ILE A 311 -33.28 9.71 3.36
C ILE A 311 -32.48 8.52 3.90
N MET A 312 -32.95 7.28 3.67
CA MET A 312 -32.19 6.07 4.04
C MET A 312 -30.82 6.03 3.36
N ALA A 313 -30.76 6.37 2.08
CA ALA A 313 -29.49 6.48 1.35
C ALA A 313 -28.57 7.58 1.93
N ALA A 314 -29.14 8.71 2.38
CA ALA A 314 -28.39 9.78 3.02
C ALA A 314 -27.81 9.34 4.38
N ASP A 315 -28.59 8.62 5.20
CA ASP A 315 -28.11 8.06 6.47
C ASP A 315 -26.95 7.08 6.24
N ALA A 316 -27.11 6.14 5.30
CA ALA A 316 -26.05 5.19 4.93
C ALA A 316 -24.78 5.91 4.41
N LEU A 317 -24.94 7.01 3.67
CA LEU A 317 -23.81 7.82 3.19
C LEU A 317 -23.01 8.43 4.36
N LEU A 318 -23.72 9.04 5.30
CA LEU A 318 -23.09 9.68 6.47
C LEU A 318 -22.42 8.65 7.38
N GLU A 319 -23.06 7.50 7.62
CA GLU A 319 -22.46 6.37 8.35
C GLU A 319 -21.21 5.83 7.64
N GLY A 320 -21.21 5.80 6.32
CA GLY A 320 -20.06 5.40 5.48
C GLY A 320 -18.91 6.42 5.46
N GLY A 321 -19.11 7.61 6.06
CA GLY A 321 -18.12 8.71 6.09
C GLY A 321 -18.08 9.53 4.81
N GLY A 322 -19.17 9.52 4.03
CA GLY A 322 -19.38 10.41 2.89
C GLY A 322 -20.05 11.72 3.28
N SER A 323 -20.24 12.62 2.33
CA SER A 323 -20.85 13.94 2.53
C SER A 323 -21.96 14.20 1.52
N LEU A 324 -23.06 14.81 1.98
CA LEU A 324 -24.11 15.30 1.09
C LEU A 324 -23.68 16.58 0.39
N ALA A 325 -24.12 16.75 -0.85
CA ALA A 325 -23.87 17.95 -1.62
C ALA A 325 -24.68 19.13 -1.08
N MET A 326 -24.04 20.30 -0.98
CA MET A 326 -24.69 21.57 -0.70
C MET A 326 -24.98 22.28 -2.02
N PHE A 327 -26.21 22.79 -2.15
CA PHE A 327 -26.67 23.46 -3.37
C PHE A 327 -26.50 24.99 -3.24
N ASP A 328 -25.95 25.61 -4.26
CA ASP A 328 -25.90 27.04 -4.42
C ASP A 328 -27.29 27.63 -4.78
N GLU A 329 -27.41 28.96 -4.80
CA GLU A 329 -28.66 29.66 -5.03
C GLU A 329 -29.20 29.38 -6.46
N GLU A 330 -28.33 29.26 -7.45
CA GLU A 330 -28.69 28.98 -8.84
C GLU A 330 -29.32 27.58 -8.98
N ALA A 331 -28.67 26.56 -8.39
CA ALA A 331 -29.20 25.20 -8.38
C ALA A 331 -30.52 25.11 -7.61
N ARG A 332 -30.63 25.81 -6.46
CA ARG A 332 -31.86 25.88 -5.68
C ARG A 332 -33.00 26.51 -6.46
N ALA A 333 -32.75 27.64 -7.13
CA ALA A 333 -33.75 28.30 -7.95
C ALA A 333 -34.21 27.45 -9.13
N ALA A 334 -33.28 26.77 -9.82
CA ALA A 334 -33.59 25.88 -10.92
C ALA A 334 -34.47 24.68 -10.48
N LEU A 335 -34.08 24.03 -9.38
CA LEU A 335 -34.82 22.89 -8.83
C LEU A 335 -36.19 23.30 -8.27
N SER A 336 -36.28 24.45 -7.61
CA SER A 336 -37.57 24.97 -7.09
C SER A 336 -38.54 25.31 -8.23
N LYS A 337 -38.03 25.83 -9.34
CA LYS A 337 -38.84 26.11 -10.53
C LYS A 337 -39.39 24.83 -11.18
N LEU A 338 -38.59 23.77 -11.20
CA LEU A 338 -38.92 22.48 -11.80
C LEU A 338 -39.86 21.64 -10.92
N LEU A 339 -39.51 21.52 -9.63
CA LEU A 339 -40.11 20.54 -8.70
C LEU A 339 -41.01 21.17 -7.65
N GLY A 340 -41.18 22.49 -7.69
CA GLY A 340 -42.00 23.23 -6.68
C GLY A 340 -41.19 23.50 -5.38
N PRO A 341 -41.85 24.05 -4.33
CA PRO A 341 -41.13 24.53 -3.14
C PRO A 341 -40.62 23.46 -2.17
N ASN A 342 -41.14 22.26 -2.23
CA ASN A 342 -40.89 21.19 -1.24
C ASN A 342 -39.93 20.09 -1.71
N TRP A 343 -39.16 20.35 -2.74
CA TRP A 343 -38.25 19.38 -3.38
C TRP A 343 -37.06 18.95 -2.50
N LEU A 344 -36.66 19.80 -1.53
CA LEU A 344 -35.48 19.49 -0.70
C LEU A 344 -35.95 18.92 0.63
N ARG A 345 -35.64 17.63 0.85
CA ARG A 345 -35.91 16.92 2.11
C ARG A 345 -34.58 16.49 2.74
N HIS A 346 -34.17 17.12 3.82
CA HIS A 346 -32.94 16.75 4.57
C HIS A 346 -31.71 16.55 3.69
N GLY A 347 -31.49 17.42 2.69
CA GLY A 347 -30.36 17.32 1.76
C GLY A 347 -30.59 16.41 0.55
N VAL A 348 -31.74 15.74 0.45
CA VAL A 348 -32.15 14.87 -0.65
C VAL A 348 -33.09 15.63 -1.60
N VAL A 349 -32.89 15.48 -2.91
CA VAL A 349 -33.75 16.03 -3.96
C VAL A 349 -34.89 15.04 -4.23
N ASP A 350 -36.06 15.35 -3.70
CA ASP A 350 -37.28 14.57 -3.85
C ASP A 350 -38.13 15.15 -4.99
N MET A 351 -38.26 14.38 -6.07
CA MET A 351 -39.04 14.76 -7.24
C MET A 351 -40.55 14.44 -7.11
N SER A 352 -40.98 13.85 -6.01
CA SER A 352 -42.28 13.21 -5.83
C SER A 352 -42.42 11.89 -6.62
N PHE A 353 -43.34 11.05 -6.15
CA PHE A 353 -43.57 9.72 -6.70
C PHE A 353 -44.11 9.72 -8.15
N ASP A 354 -44.76 10.81 -8.57
CA ASP A 354 -45.40 11.01 -9.87
C ASP A 354 -44.50 11.78 -10.86
N ALA A 355 -43.20 11.93 -10.58
CA ALA A 355 -42.28 12.64 -11.44
C ALA A 355 -42.26 12.06 -12.87
N ALA A 356 -42.45 12.93 -13.85
CA ALA A 356 -42.41 12.54 -15.25
C ALA A 356 -40.95 12.19 -15.69
N PRO A 357 -40.76 11.36 -16.73
CA PRO A 357 -39.42 11.07 -17.26
C PRO A 357 -38.56 12.30 -17.58
N ALA A 358 -39.19 13.37 -18.06
CA ALA A 358 -38.51 14.63 -18.32
C ALA A 358 -37.94 15.30 -17.06
N ASP A 359 -38.60 15.16 -15.91
CA ASP A 359 -38.18 15.75 -14.65
C ASP A 359 -36.86 15.13 -14.18
N TYR A 360 -36.64 13.84 -14.37
CA TYR A 360 -35.38 13.17 -14.10
C TYR A 360 -34.23 13.79 -14.91
N ALA A 361 -34.43 14.04 -16.18
CA ALA A 361 -33.41 14.62 -17.06
C ALA A 361 -33.10 16.07 -16.68
N GLU A 362 -34.14 16.88 -16.39
CA GLU A 362 -33.99 18.29 -16.04
C GLU A 362 -33.35 18.46 -14.65
N ALA A 363 -33.80 17.70 -13.64
CA ALA A 363 -33.22 17.70 -12.30
C ALA A 363 -31.76 17.22 -12.32
N LEU A 364 -31.47 16.13 -13.03
CA LEU A 364 -30.11 15.62 -13.19
C LEU A 364 -29.21 16.67 -13.87
N ARG A 365 -29.72 17.37 -14.89
CA ARG A 365 -28.97 18.44 -15.58
C ARG A 365 -28.65 19.61 -14.65
N ALA A 366 -29.61 20.01 -13.81
CA ALA A 366 -29.40 21.05 -12.81
C ALA A 366 -28.32 20.66 -11.78
N LEU A 367 -28.41 19.44 -11.23
CA LEU A 367 -27.45 18.91 -10.28
C LEU A 367 -26.03 18.79 -10.87
N LEU A 368 -25.92 18.31 -12.11
CA LEU A 368 -24.62 18.17 -12.78
C LEU A 368 -23.93 19.50 -13.09
N ARG A 369 -24.66 20.62 -13.12
CA ARG A 369 -24.08 21.97 -13.27
C ARG A 369 -23.65 22.58 -11.95
N ALA A 370 -24.27 22.21 -10.82
CA ALA A 370 -24.00 22.79 -9.52
C ALA A 370 -22.55 22.55 -9.06
N PRO A 371 -21.79 23.58 -8.67
CA PRO A 371 -20.38 23.45 -8.29
C PRO A 371 -20.16 22.55 -7.06
N GLY A 372 -21.10 22.58 -6.10
CA GLY A 372 -21.04 21.79 -4.86
C GLY A 372 -21.33 20.30 -5.04
N VAL A 373 -21.76 19.86 -6.24
CA VAL A 373 -22.10 18.48 -6.55
C VAL A 373 -20.95 17.80 -7.26
N ASN A 374 -20.38 16.75 -6.67
CA ASN A 374 -19.27 15.99 -7.27
C ASN A 374 -19.74 14.67 -7.91
N ALA A 375 -20.80 14.08 -7.38
CA ALA A 375 -21.46 12.91 -7.92
C ALA A 375 -22.96 12.99 -7.69
N VAL A 376 -23.73 12.24 -8.48
CA VAL A 376 -25.18 12.12 -8.32
C VAL A 376 -25.56 10.65 -8.21
N LEU A 377 -26.33 10.30 -7.18
CA LEU A 377 -27.03 9.03 -7.07
C LEU A 377 -28.50 9.27 -7.47
N VAL A 378 -28.94 8.61 -8.52
CA VAL A 378 -30.35 8.62 -8.94
C VAL A 378 -31.02 7.36 -8.42
N ILE A 379 -32.09 7.51 -7.64
CA ILE A 379 -32.87 6.41 -7.12
C ILE A 379 -34.26 6.45 -7.75
N HIS A 380 -34.62 5.40 -8.49
CA HIS A 380 -35.94 5.20 -9.05
C HIS A 380 -36.70 4.15 -8.26
N VAL A 381 -37.90 4.52 -7.83
CA VAL A 381 -38.87 3.62 -7.17
C VAL A 381 -40.05 3.42 -8.14
N PRO A 382 -40.47 2.19 -8.44
CA PRO A 382 -41.55 1.92 -9.33
C PRO A 382 -42.84 2.56 -8.85
N PHE A 383 -43.53 3.26 -9.75
CA PHE A 383 -44.84 3.84 -9.47
C PHE A 383 -45.75 3.66 -10.67
N PRO A 384 -47.03 3.28 -10.48
CA PRO A 384 -47.99 3.14 -11.60
C PRO A 384 -48.09 4.39 -12.46
N GLY A 385 -47.89 4.25 -13.75
CA GLY A 385 -47.99 5.36 -14.72
C GLY A 385 -46.67 6.08 -15.02
N VAL A 386 -45.56 5.71 -14.35
CA VAL A 386 -44.21 6.22 -14.67
C VAL A 386 -43.37 5.08 -15.23
N SER A 387 -42.98 5.16 -16.49
CA SER A 387 -42.16 4.16 -17.14
C SER A 387 -40.71 4.29 -16.74
N ALA A 388 -40.17 3.24 -16.13
CA ALA A 388 -38.75 3.13 -15.75
C ALA A 388 -37.83 3.27 -16.97
N GLU A 389 -38.21 2.68 -18.11
CA GLU A 389 -37.44 2.75 -19.36
C GLU A 389 -37.42 4.17 -19.93
N GLU A 390 -38.54 4.90 -19.93
CA GLU A 390 -38.59 6.27 -20.42
C GLU A 390 -37.78 7.22 -19.55
N ALA A 391 -37.80 7.06 -18.22
CA ALA A 391 -36.98 7.82 -17.30
C ALA A 391 -35.47 7.57 -17.58
N ALA A 392 -35.06 6.31 -17.77
CA ALA A 392 -33.68 5.96 -18.12
C ALA A 392 -33.26 6.54 -19.48
N LYS A 393 -34.15 6.49 -20.51
CA LYS A 393 -33.89 7.08 -21.84
C LYS A 393 -33.72 8.61 -21.77
N ALA A 394 -34.58 9.30 -21.01
CA ALA A 394 -34.50 10.74 -20.83
C ALA A 394 -33.17 11.16 -20.16
N MET A 395 -32.74 10.40 -19.17
CA MET A 395 -31.43 10.64 -18.53
C MET A 395 -30.24 10.32 -19.44
N ALA A 396 -30.33 9.28 -20.29
CA ALA A 396 -29.21 8.85 -21.14
C ALA A 396 -28.67 9.98 -22.03
N GLU A 397 -29.49 10.87 -22.51
CA GLU A 397 -29.09 12.05 -23.29
C GLU A 397 -28.29 13.06 -22.48
N VAL A 398 -28.58 13.20 -21.19
CA VAL A 398 -27.84 14.05 -20.26
C VAL A 398 -26.52 13.40 -19.89
N LEU A 399 -26.56 12.09 -19.65
CA LEU A 399 -25.41 11.28 -19.27
C LEU A 399 -24.33 11.23 -20.37
N ALA A 400 -24.73 11.20 -21.63
CA ALA A 400 -23.78 11.24 -22.76
C ALA A 400 -22.92 12.50 -22.79
N LYS A 401 -23.40 13.62 -22.23
CA LYS A 401 -22.75 14.94 -22.29
C LYS A 401 -22.00 15.33 -20.99
N THR A 402 -22.14 14.55 -19.91
CA THR A 402 -21.48 14.86 -18.63
C THR A 402 -20.15 14.12 -18.48
N ASN A 403 -19.23 14.67 -17.74
CA ASN A 403 -18.00 14.01 -17.27
C ASN A 403 -17.98 13.78 -15.75
N ARG A 404 -19.10 14.01 -15.07
CA ARG A 404 -19.25 13.75 -13.64
C ARG A 404 -19.72 12.33 -13.36
N THR A 405 -19.41 11.82 -12.18
CA THR A 405 -19.83 10.49 -11.71
C THR A 405 -21.32 10.49 -11.46
N VAL A 406 -22.02 9.52 -12.06
CA VAL A 406 -23.44 9.24 -11.78
C VAL A 406 -23.59 7.76 -11.48
N LEU A 407 -24.33 7.45 -10.43
CA LEU A 407 -24.71 6.12 -10.01
C LEU A 407 -26.23 6.00 -10.08
N ALA A 408 -26.79 4.83 -10.37
CA ALA A 408 -28.21 4.63 -10.44
C ALA A 408 -28.67 3.43 -9.60
N CYS A 409 -29.70 3.63 -8.80
CA CYS A 409 -30.40 2.58 -8.08
C CYS A 409 -31.81 2.45 -8.65
N TRP A 410 -32.13 1.29 -9.25
CA TRP A 410 -33.44 0.98 -9.79
C TRP A 410 -34.09 -0.10 -8.94
N MET A 411 -35.07 0.31 -8.13
CA MET A 411 -35.70 -0.59 -7.15
C MET A 411 -36.91 -1.34 -7.74
N GLY A 412 -37.16 -2.50 -7.15
CA GLY A 412 -38.38 -3.27 -7.41
C GLY A 412 -38.34 -4.17 -8.65
N TYR A 413 -39.32 -5.08 -8.73
CA TYR A 413 -39.50 -5.94 -9.88
C TYR A 413 -40.48 -5.25 -10.84
N ASP A 414 -39.93 -4.59 -11.85
CA ASP A 414 -40.68 -3.96 -12.93
C ASP A 414 -40.35 -4.68 -14.25
N PRO A 415 -41.31 -5.10 -15.07
CA PRO A 415 -41.03 -5.65 -16.40
C PRO A 415 -40.17 -4.74 -17.28
N ASP A 416 -40.24 -3.42 -17.09
CA ASP A 416 -39.48 -2.42 -17.81
C ASP A 416 -38.10 -2.14 -17.20
N ALA A 417 -37.77 -2.71 -16.04
CA ALA A 417 -36.48 -2.51 -15.38
C ALA A 417 -35.32 -3.05 -16.22
N GLY A 418 -35.48 -4.18 -16.90
CA GLY A 418 -34.41 -4.74 -17.75
C GLY A 418 -33.96 -3.80 -18.87
N PRO A 419 -34.85 -3.25 -19.69
CA PRO A 419 -34.55 -2.23 -20.69
C PRO A 419 -33.97 -0.94 -20.11
N ALA A 420 -34.47 -0.49 -18.93
CA ALA A 420 -33.96 0.67 -18.23
C ALA A 420 -32.51 0.48 -17.81
N LEU A 421 -32.19 -0.64 -17.15
CA LEU A 421 -30.83 -1.01 -16.70
C LEU A 421 -29.88 -1.14 -17.90
N ALA A 422 -30.34 -1.75 -19.01
CA ALA A 422 -29.55 -1.85 -20.23
C ALA A 422 -29.21 -0.46 -20.81
N THR A 423 -30.18 0.46 -20.81
CA THR A 423 -29.97 1.85 -21.27
C THR A 423 -28.94 2.58 -20.42
N LEU A 424 -29.04 2.50 -19.09
CA LEU A 424 -28.09 3.13 -18.16
C LEU A 424 -26.70 2.52 -18.25
N ASN A 425 -26.61 1.20 -18.32
CA ASN A 425 -25.35 0.49 -18.47
C ASN A 425 -24.64 0.86 -19.80
N ASN A 426 -25.38 0.99 -20.89
CA ASN A 426 -24.83 1.43 -22.18
C ASN A 426 -24.37 2.91 -22.14
N ALA A 427 -25.01 3.73 -21.32
CA ALA A 427 -24.57 5.10 -21.04
C ALA A 427 -23.35 5.17 -20.08
N GLY A 428 -22.81 4.03 -19.62
CA GLY A 428 -21.66 3.96 -18.71
C GLY A 428 -21.99 4.29 -17.25
N VAL A 429 -23.25 4.13 -16.83
CA VAL A 429 -23.69 4.36 -15.45
C VAL A 429 -23.78 3.02 -14.72
N PRO A 430 -23.05 2.83 -13.61
CA PRO A 430 -23.23 1.67 -12.75
C PRO A 430 -24.63 1.64 -12.13
N THR A 431 -25.24 0.47 -12.10
CA THR A 431 -26.61 0.27 -11.61
C THR A 431 -26.64 -0.72 -10.44
N TYR A 432 -27.49 -0.46 -9.46
CA TYR A 432 -27.62 -1.22 -8.21
C TYR A 432 -29.08 -1.53 -7.90
N GLU A 433 -29.30 -2.62 -7.17
CA GLU A 433 -30.65 -3.07 -6.81
C GLU A 433 -31.18 -2.35 -5.55
N THR A 434 -30.29 -1.92 -4.67
CA THR A 434 -30.64 -1.24 -3.41
C THR A 434 -29.87 0.06 -3.21
N PRO A 435 -30.43 1.03 -2.45
CA PRO A 435 -29.75 2.27 -2.10
C PRO A 435 -28.45 2.04 -1.33
N ASP A 436 -28.44 1.07 -0.41
CA ASP A 436 -27.26 0.72 0.40
C ASP A 436 -26.10 0.24 -0.46
N GLN A 437 -26.36 -0.59 -1.48
CA GLN A 437 -25.34 -1.00 -2.45
C GLN A 437 -24.81 0.19 -3.25
N ALA A 438 -25.68 1.08 -3.73
CA ALA A 438 -25.28 2.24 -4.49
C ALA A 438 -24.42 3.22 -3.66
N VAL A 439 -24.82 3.44 -2.41
CA VAL A 439 -24.08 4.27 -1.45
C VAL A 439 -22.75 3.61 -1.08
N SER A 440 -22.74 2.31 -0.81
CA SER A 440 -21.51 1.56 -0.54
C SER A 440 -20.53 1.68 -1.71
N ALA A 441 -21.02 1.57 -2.94
CA ALA A 441 -20.22 1.75 -4.15
C ALA A 441 -19.61 3.17 -4.24
N PHE A 442 -20.40 4.21 -3.93
CA PHE A 442 -19.89 5.58 -3.86
C PHE A 442 -18.81 5.74 -2.77
N VAL A 443 -19.05 5.20 -1.57
CA VAL A 443 -18.05 5.23 -0.48
C VAL A 443 -16.77 4.49 -0.87
N HIS A 444 -16.87 3.39 -1.63
CA HIS A 444 -15.71 2.69 -2.18
C HIS A 444 -14.96 3.55 -3.21
N LEU A 445 -15.66 4.25 -4.11
CA LEU A 445 -15.04 5.21 -5.03
C LEU A 445 -14.29 6.32 -4.29
N LEU A 446 -14.91 6.85 -3.22
CA LEU A 446 -14.34 7.90 -2.39
C LEU A 446 -13.06 7.42 -1.67
N ARG A 447 -13.12 6.23 -1.06
CA ARG A 447 -11.95 5.62 -0.38
C ARG A 447 -10.84 5.30 -1.37
N TYR A 448 -11.18 4.74 -2.53
CA TYR A 448 -10.21 4.46 -3.59
C TYR A 448 -9.52 5.74 -4.07
N ARG A 449 -10.28 6.81 -4.34
CA ARG A 449 -9.74 8.11 -4.72
C ARG A 449 -8.78 8.64 -3.65
N ARG A 450 -9.18 8.66 -2.36
CA ARG A 450 -8.31 9.11 -1.25
C ARG A 450 -7.01 8.29 -1.17
N ASN A 451 -7.10 6.97 -1.36
CA ASN A 451 -5.92 6.11 -1.35
C ASN A 451 -5.00 6.39 -2.55
N GLN A 452 -5.57 6.68 -3.73
CA GLN A 452 -4.80 7.07 -4.92
C GLN A 452 -4.15 8.46 -4.74
N GLU A 453 -4.86 9.42 -4.16
CA GLU A 453 -4.31 10.74 -3.83
C GLU A 453 -3.12 10.61 -2.88
N LEU A 454 -3.24 9.83 -1.81
CA LEU A 454 -2.13 9.55 -0.88
C LEU A 454 -0.95 8.84 -1.54
N LEU A 455 -1.22 7.93 -2.46
CA LEU A 455 -0.17 7.23 -3.22
C LEU A 455 0.62 8.17 -4.13
N MET A 456 -0.02 9.27 -4.59
CA MET A 456 0.53 10.24 -5.56
C MET A 456 0.79 11.62 -4.95
N GLU A 457 0.53 11.81 -3.65
CA GLU A 457 0.68 13.09 -2.98
C GLU A 457 2.14 13.45 -2.78
N MET A 458 2.49 14.70 -3.09
CA MET A 458 3.80 15.28 -2.81
C MET A 458 3.84 15.75 -1.35
N PRO A 459 4.70 15.17 -0.50
CA PRO A 459 4.81 15.62 0.88
C PRO A 459 5.43 17.01 0.95
N ALA A 460 5.00 17.82 1.91
CA ALA A 460 5.69 19.04 2.26
C ALA A 460 7.11 18.73 2.77
N SER A 461 8.08 19.56 2.42
CA SER A 461 9.46 19.43 2.88
C SER A 461 9.52 19.49 4.41
N LEU A 462 10.39 18.68 5.02
CA LEU A 462 10.74 18.84 6.42
C LEU A 462 11.48 20.17 6.61
N PRO A 463 11.35 20.82 7.79
CA PRO A 463 12.13 22.00 8.09
C PRO A 463 13.62 21.75 7.90
N ALA A 464 14.34 22.69 7.28
CA ALA A 464 15.78 22.55 6.99
C ALA A 464 16.62 22.40 8.27
N GLU A 465 16.09 22.88 9.39
CA GLU A 465 16.71 22.82 10.73
C GLU A 465 16.59 21.44 11.39
N TYR A 466 15.76 20.54 10.82
CA TYR A 466 15.61 19.17 11.33
C TYR A 466 16.78 18.30 10.87
N VAL A 467 17.75 18.16 11.74
CA VAL A 467 18.91 17.27 11.55
C VAL A 467 18.97 16.30 12.73
N PRO A 468 18.50 15.03 12.57
CA PRO A 468 18.59 14.03 13.64
C PRO A 468 20.05 13.58 13.86
N ASP A 469 20.34 13.17 15.09
CA ASP A 469 21.59 12.52 15.46
C ASP A 469 21.33 11.06 15.89
N PRO A 470 21.24 10.12 14.91
CA PRO A 470 20.96 8.71 15.20
C PRO A 470 22.05 8.01 16.00
N ASP A 471 23.32 8.45 15.89
CA ASP A 471 24.46 7.82 16.55
C ASP A 471 24.49 8.19 18.02
N ALA A 472 24.22 9.44 18.38
CA ALA A 472 24.06 9.85 19.77
C ALA A 472 22.87 9.13 20.44
N ALA A 473 21.75 9.01 19.75
CA ALA A 473 20.61 8.24 20.23
C ALA A 473 20.96 6.77 20.48
N ARG A 474 21.71 6.15 19.55
CA ARG A 474 22.17 4.75 19.67
C ARG A 474 23.08 4.56 20.87
N ALA A 475 23.95 5.50 21.14
CA ALA A 475 24.86 5.42 22.29
C ALA A 475 24.12 5.34 23.63
N VAL A 476 22.99 6.06 23.79
CA VAL A 476 22.14 5.96 25.00
C VAL A 476 21.50 4.58 25.09
N ILE A 477 20.94 4.09 23.96
CA ILE A 477 20.31 2.77 23.88
C ILE A 477 21.29 1.64 24.21
N ASP A 478 22.50 1.68 23.62
CA ASP A 478 23.52 0.65 23.81
C ASP A 478 24.07 0.64 25.24
N ARG A 479 24.17 1.80 25.88
CA ARG A 479 24.56 1.91 27.30
C ARG A 479 23.52 1.19 28.19
N ALA A 480 22.24 1.50 28.02
CA ALA A 480 21.17 0.84 28.80
C ALA A 480 21.13 -0.67 28.55
N PHE A 481 21.35 -1.09 27.31
CA PHE A 481 21.42 -2.50 26.95
C PHE A 481 22.65 -3.22 27.57
N ALA A 482 23.81 -2.58 27.59
CA ALA A 482 25.02 -3.11 28.24
C ALA A 482 24.85 -3.30 29.74
N GLU A 483 24.02 -2.48 30.38
CA GLU A 483 23.61 -2.61 31.78
C GLU A 483 22.54 -3.70 32.01
N GLY A 484 22.11 -4.43 30.94
CA GLY A 484 21.08 -5.49 31.03
C GLY A 484 19.65 -4.94 31.13
N ARG A 485 19.44 -3.65 30.83
CA ARG A 485 18.12 -3.02 30.88
C ARG A 485 17.46 -3.04 29.50
N LEU A 486 16.22 -3.53 29.48
CA LEU A 486 15.37 -3.55 28.27
C LEU A 486 14.31 -2.43 28.27
N THR A 487 14.37 -1.53 29.23
CA THR A 487 13.52 -0.34 29.29
C THR A 487 14.37 0.86 29.69
N LEU A 488 14.27 1.92 28.91
CA LEU A 488 14.91 3.19 29.23
C LEU A 488 14.13 3.90 30.34
N THR A 489 14.85 4.63 31.20
CA THR A 489 14.21 5.56 32.12
C THR A 489 13.55 6.71 31.37
N ASP A 490 12.59 7.42 32.00
CA ASP A 490 11.90 8.55 31.37
C ASP A 490 12.87 9.64 30.87
N PRO A 491 13.92 10.05 31.63
CA PRO A 491 14.92 10.98 31.11
C PRO A 491 15.73 10.44 29.92
N GLU A 492 16.18 9.18 29.96
CA GLU A 492 16.89 8.55 28.84
C GLU A 492 16.01 8.45 27.59
N ALA A 493 14.73 8.10 27.76
CA ALA A 493 13.77 8.06 26.64
C ALA A 493 13.58 9.46 26.02
N LYS A 494 13.51 10.51 26.86
CA LYS A 494 13.42 11.90 26.39
C LYS A 494 14.72 12.37 25.73
N GLU A 495 15.87 11.92 26.24
CA GLU A 495 17.19 12.20 25.63
C GLU A 495 17.29 11.59 24.23
N VAL A 496 16.95 10.30 24.06
CA VAL A 496 16.91 9.62 22.75
C VAL A 496 15.98 10.36 21.78
N LEU A 497 14.78 10.73 22.22
CA LEU A 497 13.81 11.48 21.40
C LEU A 497 14.30 12.90 21.09
N GLY A 498 15.05 13.54 22.01
CA GLY A 498 15.66 14.84 21.83
C GLY A 498 16.66 14.87 20.67
N TYR A 499 17.45 13.81 20.47
CA TYR A 499 18.34 13.66 19.31
C TYR A 499 17.60 13.58 17.98
N TYR A 500 16.29 13.28 18.02
CA TYR A 500 15.37 13.38 16.87
C TYR A 500 14.55 14.66 16.87
N GLY A 501 14.88 15.65 17.73
CA GLY A 501 14.22 16.95 17.79
C GLY A 501 12.84 16.96 18.46
N VAL A 502 12.43 15.88 19.11
CA VAL A 502 11.16 15.82 19.87
C VAL A 502 11.30 16.65 21.15
N ARG A 503 10.42 17.63 21.33
CA ARG A 503 10.42 18.48 22.52
C ARG A 503 9.72 17.79 23.68
N ALA A 504 10.41 17.62 24.79
CA ALA A 504 9.86 17.10 26.04
C ALA A 504 9.96 18.13 27.16
N VAL A 505 9.17 17.96 28.20
CA VAL A 505 9.34 18.73 29.45
C VAL A 505 10.66 18.38 30.09
N ALA A 506 11.29 19.37 30.73
CA ALA A 506 12.48 19.11 31.50
C ALA A 506 12.18 18.17 32.66
N SER A 507 13.02 17.16 32.83
CA SER A 507 12.88 16.14 33.87
C SER A 507 14.26 15.68 34.36
N GLN A 508 14.35 15.35 35.64
CA GLN A 508 15.55 14.90 36.29
C GLN A 508 15.27 13.64 37.10
N PHE A 509 16.14 12.62 36.94
CA PHE A 509 16.11 11.44 37.79
C PHE A 509 16.94 11.72 39.06
N THR A 510 16.44 11.25 40.20
CA THR A 510 17.09 11.39 41.53
C THR A 510 16.92 10.08 42.30
N GLU A 511 17.92 9.70 43.09
CA GLU A 511 17.89 8.44 43.85
C GLU A 511 17.11 8.57 45.17
N ASP A 512 17.17 9.76 45.77
CA ASP A 512 16.54 9.99 47.07
C ASP A 512 15.61 11.21 47.07
N VAL A 513 14.97 11.46 48.24
CA VAL A 513 13.98 12.53 48.43
C VAL A 513 14.62 13.92 48.52
N ASP A 514 15.82 13.99 49.06
CA ASP A 514 16.52 15.29 49.21
C ASP A 514 17.02 15.79 47.86
N ASP A 515 17.56 14.89 47.04
CA ASP A 515 17.90 15.19 45.64
C ASP A 515 16.68 15.52 44.80
N ALA A 516 15.51 14.87 45.08
CA ALA A 516 14.27 15.22 44.41
C ALA A 516 13.80 16.64 44.72
N VAL A 517 14.00 17.11 45.97
CA VAL A 517 13.71 18.48 46.35
C VAL A 517 14.67 19.45 45.67
N ALA A 518 15.98 19.16 45.64
CA ALA A 518 16.97 19.99 44.96
C ALA A 518 16.68 20.07 43.42
N ALA A 519 16.33 18.97 42.82
CA ALA A 519 15.93 18.93 41.39
C ALA A 519 14.67 19.78 41.12
N ALA A 520 13.68 19.77 42.03
CA ALA A 520 12.50 20.58 41.92
C ALA A 520 12.79 22.09 42.01
N GLU A 521 13.69 22.47 42.92
CA GLU A 521 14.16 23.88 43.05
C GLU A 521 14.87 24.33 41.77
N ALA A 522 15.69 23.46 41.17
CA ALA A 522 16.42 23.75 39.93
C ALA A 522 15.47 23.85 38.70
N LEU A 523 14.45 23.01 38.62
CA LEU A 523 13.43 23.04 37.54
C LEU A 523 12.46 24.19 37.66
N GLY A 524 12.18 24.65 38.90
CA GLY A 524 11.15 25.64 39.17
C GLY A 524 9.76 25.06 39.38
N PHE A 525 9.02 25.67 40.31
CA PHE A 525 7.68 25.21 40.68
C PHE A 525 6.57 25.83 39.79
N PRO A 526 5.45 25.11 39.56
CA PRO A 526 5.10 23.80 40.12
C PRO A 526 5.75 22.65 39.37
N VAL A 527 6.00 21.52 40.06
CA VAL A 527 6.57 20.30 39.50
C VAL A 527 5.67 19.07 39.76
N ALA A 528 5.96 17.98 39.05
CA ALA A 528 5.43 16.67 39.34
C ALA A 528 6.53 15.73 39.81
N VAL A 529 6.20 14.82 40.75
CA VAL A 529 7.09 13.74 41.22
C VAL A 529 6.51 12.39 40.89
N LYS A 530 7.33 11.53 40.33
CA LYS A 530 6.99 10.19 39.85
C LYS A 530 7.97 9.17 40.41
N VAL A 531 7.46 8.12 41.08
CA VAL A 531 8.29 7.02 41.57
C VAL A 531 8.77 6.17 40.40
N VAL A 532 10.04 5.75 40.42
CA VAL A 532 10.64 4.86 39.43
C VAL A 532 10.83 3.49 40.01
N SER A 533 10.24 2.47 39.36
CA SER A 533 10.38 1.07 39.74
C SER A 533 10.22 0.17 38.51
N PRO A 534 11.10 -0.82 38.31
CA PRO A 534 10.97 -1.77 37.19
C PRO A 534 9.68 -2.59 37.22
N GLN A 535 9.19 -2.90 38.47
CA GLN A 535 7.96 -3.65 38.66
C GLN A 535 6.68 -2.82 38.52
N VAL A 536 6.82 -1.47 38.42
CA VAL A 536 5.69 -0.53 38.33
C VAL A 536 5.86 0.37 37.10
N PRO A 537 5.63 -0.14 35.91
CA PRO A 537 5.84 0.63 34.68
C PRO A 537 4.85 1.80 34.50
N GLN A 538 3.73 1.78 35.21
CA GLN A 538 2.73 2.86 35.22
C GLN A 538 2.47 3.33 36.67
N PRO A 539 3.30 4.18 37.24
CA PRO A 539 3.20 4.62 38.63
C PRO A 539 1.88 5.35 38.97
N PHE A 540 1.25 5.97 37.98
CA PHE A 540 -0.04 6.63 38.17
C PHE A 540 -1.13 5.67 38.69
N ASP A 541 -1.17 4.44 38.20
CA ASP A 541 -2.21 3.46 38.54
C ASP A 541 -2.17 3.02 40.01
N VAL A 542 -1.03 3.19 40.64
CA VAL A 542 -0.80 2.82 42.08
C VAL A 542 -0.48 4.05 42.96
N GLY A 543 -0.84 5.25 42.46
CA GLY A 543 -0.62 6.48 43.21
C GLY A 543 0.85 6.90 43.36
N GLY A 544 1.73 6.39 42.50
CA GLY A 544 3.15 6.74 42.45
C GLY A 544 3.49 8.00 41.66
N LEU A 545 2.49 8.75 41.17
CA LEU A 545 2.63 10.05 40.53
C LEU A 545 1.84 11.10 41.32
N VAL A 546 2.49 12.23 41.67
CA VAL A 546 1.87 13.38 42.32
C VAL A 546 2.15 14.64 41.49
N LEU A 547 1.11 15.41 41.22
CA LEU A 547 1.12 16.59 40.34
C LEU A 547 0.97 17.88 41.15
N ASP A 548 1.26 19.03 40.51
CA ASP A 548 1.02 20.39 41.02
C ASP A 548 1.69 20.71 42.35
N LEU A 549 2.93 20.23 42.53
CA LEU A 549 3.70 20.50 43.73
C LEU A 549 4.32 21.90 43.69
N ALA A 550 3.88 22.78 44.57
CA ALA A 550 4.16 24.21 44.51
C ALA A 550 5.36 24.66 45.37
N GLY A 551 6.06 23.73 46.05
CA GLY A 551 7.21 24.08 46.88
C GLY A 551 7.97 22.87 47.40
N PRO A 552 9.16 23.10 48.03
CA PRO A 552 10.09 22.05 48.45
C PRO A 552 9.46 21.04 49.41
N GLU A 553 8.69 21.53 50.39
CA GLU A 553 8.06 20.69 51.40
C GLU A 553 6.97 19.79 50.80
N ALA A 554 6.17 20.33 49.85
CA ALA A 554 5.18 19.57 49.12
C ALA A 554 5.85 18.42 48.28
N VAL A 555 7.01 18.68 47.70
CA VAL A 555 7.80 17.68 46.97
C VAL A 555 8.26 16.56 47.91
N ARG A 556 8.77 16.91 49.07
CA ARG A 556 9.25 15.97 50.11
C ARG A 556 8.11 15.06 50.56
N GLU A 557 7.01 15.65 50.99
CA GLU A 557 5.81 14.90 51.45
C GLU A 557 5.26 14.01 50.34
N ALA A 558 5.17 14.52 49.11
CA ALA A 558 4.66 13.79 47.95
C ALA A 558 5.55 12.60 47.59
N ALA A 559 6.87 12.74 47.59
CA ALA A 559 7.81 11.68 47.27
C ALA A 559 7.72 10.51 48.28
N VAL A 560 7.68 10.84 49.60
CA VAL A 560 7.50 9.84 50.66
C VAL A 560 6.16 9.14 50.53
N ALA A 561 5.08 9.89 50.36
CA ALA A 561 3.73 9.35 50.25
C ALA A 561 3.53 8.49 48.98
N ALA A 562 4.08 8.92 47.84
CA ALA A 562 4.03 8.17 46.58
C ALA A 562 4.77 6.85 46.70
N ARG A 563 5.95 6.82 47.33
CA ARG A 563 6.70 5.60 47.62
C ARG A 563 5.90 4.63 48.49
N ALA A 564 5.29 5.14 49.56
CA ALA A 564 4.47 4.32 50.46
C ALA A 564 3.31 3.67 49.71
N ARG A 565 2.56 4.44 48.90
CA ARG A 565 1.44 3.91 48.08
C ARG A 565 1.88 2.83 47.10
N VAL A 566 3.03 3.05 46.42
CA VAL A 566 3.55 2.03 45.51
C VAL A 566 3.87 0.72 46.23
N LEU A 567 4.52 0.78 47.40
CA LEU A 567 4.87 -0.38 48.18
C LEU A 567 3.62 -1.08 48.80
N GLU A 568 2.58 -0.34 49.10
CA GLU A 568 1.29 -0.86 49.53
C GLU A 568 0.59 -1.68 48.43
N HIS A 569 0.55 -1.15 47.19
CA HIS A 569 -0.12 -1.79 46.06
C HIS A 569 0.72 -2.90 45.42
N VAL A 570 2.05 -2.80 45.48
CA VAL A 570 2.99 -3.77 44.92
C VAL A 570 4.05 -4.09 45.98
N PRO A 571 3.73 -4.95 46.94
CA PRO A 571 4.65 -5.36 48.00
C PRO A 571 5.94 -5.96 47.42
N GLY A 572 7.10 -5.43 47.84
CA GLY A 572 8.41 -5.89 47.36
C GLY A 572 8.89 -5.19 46.08
N ALA A 573 8.18 -4.19 45.58
CA ALA A 573 8.68 -3.37 44.46
C ALA A 573 9.99 -2.69 44.83
N ARG A 574 11.00 -2.82 43.96
CA ARG A 574 12.27 -2.13 44.13
C ARG A 574 12.10 -0.70 43.63
N ILE A 575 12.18 0.26 44.55
CA ILE A 575 12.16 1.68 44.18
C ILE A 575 13.60 2.12 43.87
N GLU A 576 13.81 2.54 42.63
CA GLU A 576 15.14 3.00 42.17
C GLU A 576 15.36 4.50 42.41
N GLY A 577 14.29 5.23 42.59
CA GLY A 577 14.34 6.66 42.83
C GLY A 577 13.06 7.38 42.39
N TYR A 578 13.22 8.66 42.00
CA TYR A 578 12.14 9.54 41.59
C TYR A 578 12.51 10.25 40.28
N VAL A 579 11.51 10.56 39.47
CA VAL A 579 11.63 11.54 38.40
C VAL A 579 10.88 12.80 38.82
N VAL A 580 11.58 13.92 38.87
CA VAL A 580 11.02 15.26 39.08
C VAL A 580 10.91 15.92 37.71
N GLN A 581 9.77 16.50 37.37
CA GLN A 581 9.56 17.13 36.07
C GLN A 581 8.72 18.41 36.16
N GLU A 582 8.93 19.32 35.21
CA GLU A 582 8.09 20.51 35.05
C GLU A 582 6.63 20.16 34.75
N MET A 583 5.70 21.00 35.24
CA MET A 583 4.29 20.91 34.88
C MET A 583 4.07 21.51 33.51
N GLY A 584 3.92 20.69 32.49
CA GLY A 584 3.71 21.15 31.11
C GLY A 584 2.30 21.69 30.79
N ARG A 585 1.38 21.79 31.76
CA ARG A 585 0.01 22.20 31.51
C ARG A 585 -0.12 23.68 31.14
N ARG A 586 -0.76 23.91 29.97
CA ARG A 586 -1.26 25.24 29.57
C ARG A 586 -2.75 25.16 29.29
N ALA A 587 -3.47 26.25 29.56
CA ALA A 587 -4.90 26.33 29.24
C ALA A 587 -5.11 26.08 27.72
N GLY A 588 -6.06 25.21 27.37
CA GLY A 588 -6.37 24.87 25.97
C GLY A 588 -5.49 23.80 25.32
N ALA A 589 -4.58 23.15 26.06
CA ALA A 589 -3.81 22.03 25.53
C ALA A 589 -4.68 20.76 25.46
N PHE A 590 -4.59 20.04 24.36
CA PHE A 590 -5.21 18.72 24.17
C PHE A 590 -4.19 17.60 24.47
N GLU A 591 -4.62 16.64 25.30
CA GLU A 591 -3.84 15.46 25.56
C GLU A 591 -4.01 14.44 24.42
N VAL A 592 -2.92 14.12 23.75
CA VAL A 592 -2.84 13.09 22.73
C VAL A 592 -1.82 12.03 23.10
N THR A 593 -1.86 10.88 22.45
CA THR A 593 -0.86 9.82 22.59
C THR A 593 -0.18 9.53 21.27
N ILE A 594 1.13 9.33 21.30
CA ILE A 594 1.93 8.86 20.17
C ILE A 594 2.65 7.59 20.62
N LYS A 595 2.43 6.50 19.89
CA LYS A 595 3.12 5.24 20.17
C LYS A 595 3.79 4.71 18.93
N ALA A 596 4.94 4.06 19.09
CA ALA A 596 5.51 3.22 18.05
C ALA A 596 5.51 1.76 18.52
N ARG A 597 5.24 0.85 17.61
CA ARG A 597 5.22 -0.60 17.81
C ARG A 597 5.86 -1.27 16.62
N VAL A 598 6.23 -2.54 16.77
CA VAL A 598 6.75 -3.37 15.69
C VAL A 598 5.76 -4.49 15.42
N ASP A 599 5.27 -4.56 14.18
CA ASP A 599 4.43 -5.65 13.69
C ASP A 599 5.34 -6.73 13.09
N ALA A 600 4.99 -8.00 13.30
CA ALA A 600 5.81 -9.12 12.85
C ALA A 600 5.90 -9.25 11.32
N VAL A 601 4.93 -8.68 10.57
CA VAL A 601 4.86 -8.74 9.12
C VAL A 601 5.36 -7.45 8.48
N PHE A 602 4.83 -6.29 8.93
CA PHE A 602 5.07 -5.00 8.29
C PHE A 602 6.12 -4.13 9.01
N GLY A 603 6.69 -4.63 10.12
CA GLY A 603 7.68 -3.91 10.88
C GLY A 603 7.12 -2.72 11.66
N PRO A 604 7.91 -1.64 11.87
CA PRO A 604 7.52 -0.54 12.72
C PRO A 604 6.31 0.24 12.19
N TYR A 605 5.43 0.64 13.11
CA TYR A 605 4.27 1.47 12.82
C TYR A 605 3.99 2.46 13.95
N ILE A 606 3.33 3.56 13.62
CA ILE A 606 2.93 4.62 14.54
C ILE A 606 1.44 4.49 14.86
N VAL A 607 1.09 4.69 16.11
CA VAL A 607 -0.28 4.83 16.59
C VAL A 607 -0.45 6.24 17.14
N PHE A 608 -1.46 6.95 16.67
CA PHE A 608 -1.84 8.28 17.16
C PHE A 608 -3.29 8.27 17.63
N GLY A 609 -3.61 9.02 18.67
CA GLY A 609 -4.98 9.13 19.15
C GLY A 609 -5.16 9.98 20.40
N GLN A 610 -6.34 9.88 21.01
CA GLN A 610 -6.65 10.52 22.28
C GLN A 610 -5.66 10.08 23.36
N GLY A 611 -5.12 11.03 24.11
CA GLY A 611 -4.20 10.80 25.23
C GLY A 611 -4.85 10.87 26.60
N GLY A 612 -4.02 10.78 27.63
CA GLY A 612 -4.43 10.86 29.03
C GLY A 612 -5.35 9.72 29.47
N LEU A 613 -6.18 9.98 30.45
CA LEU A 613 -7.16 8.99 30.98
C LEU A 613 -8.28 8.69 29.99
N ALA A 614 -8.66 9.65 29.13
CA ALA A 614 -9.71 9.49 28.14
C ALA A 614 -9.37 8.40 27.09
N ALA A 615 -8.10 8.15 26.82
CA ALA A 615 -7.64 7.12 25.89
C ALA A 615 -8.15 5.69 26.25
N ARG A 616 -8.31 5.43 27.55
CA ARG A 616 -8.77 4.11 28.05
C ARG A 616 -10.24 3.82 27.70
N VAL A 617 -11.06 4.87 27.58
CA VAL A 617 -12.50 4.78 27.36
C VAL A 617 -12.87 4.96 25.88
N THR A 618 -12.29 5.94 25.23
CA THR A 618 -12.71 6.37 23.88
C THR A 618 -12.19 5.46 22.77
N ARG A 619 -11.07 4.78 22.98
CA ARG A 619 -10.35 3.97 21.96
C ARG A 619 -10.18 4.70 20.62
N ASP A 620 -10.09 6.04 20.67
CA ASP A 620 -9.89 6.87 19.48
C ASP A 620 -8.43 6.81 19.06
N ARG A 621 -8.15 6.05 18.02
CA ARG A 621 -6.79 5.86 17.50
C ARG A 621 -6.77 5.61 16.00
N ALA A 622 -5.66 5.95 15.36
CA ALA A 622 -5.34 5.60 13.99
C ALA A 622 -3.90 5.07 13.91
N VAL A 623 -3.62 4.31 12.86
CA VAL A 623 -2.34 3.62 12.65
C VAL A 623 -1.71 4.10 11.34
N ALA A 624 -0.38 4.19 11.29
CA ALA A 624 0.37 4.46 10.06
C ALA A 624 1.69 3.71 10.01
N LEU A 625 2.06 3.18 8.85
CA LEU A 625 3.36 2.53 8.62
C LEU A 625 4.50 3.55 8.57
N THR A 626 5.66 3.16 9.08
CA THR A 626 6.89 3.95 8.93
C THR A 626 7.57 3.68 7.57
N PRO A 627 8.35 4.63 7.03
CA PRO A 627 8.53 6.00 7.51
C PRO A 627 7.33 6.90 7.17
N LEU A 628 7.08 7.90 8.03
CA LEU A 628 6.11 8.95 7.76
C LEU A 628 6.74 10.12 6.98
N ASN A 629 5.89 10.93 6.37
CA ASN A 629 6.16 12.29 5.92
C ASN A 629 5.06 13.24 6.44
N MET A 630 5.17 14.53 6.18
CA MET A 630 4.21 15.52 6.70
C MET A 630 2.76 15.27 6.25
N SER A 631 2.55 14.84 5.01
CA SER A 631 1.22 14.52 4.47
C SER A 631 0.60 13.29 5.13
N LEU A 632 1.39 12.24 5.29
CA LEU A 632 0.96 11.00 5.95
C LEU A 632 0.68 11.22 7.45
N ALA A 633 1.49 12.04 8.12
CA ALA A 633 1.26 12.42 9.51
C ALA A 633 -0.05 13.22 9.64
N ARG A 634 -0.30 14.16 8.73
CA ARG A 634 -1.56 14.95 8.71
C ARG A 634 -2.77 14.07 8.45
N ASP A 635 -2.67 13.10 7.54
CA ASP A 635 -3.73 12.13 7.31
C ASP A 635 -3.96 11.23 8.54
N LEU A 636 -2.89 10.77 9.20
CA LEU A 636 -3.00 10.00 10.44
C LEU A 636 -3.78 10.77 11.52
N VAL A 637 -3.46 12.05 11.71
CA VAL A 637 -4.17 12.93 12.64
C VAL A 637 -5.65 13.07 12.27
N ARG A 638 -5.96 13.36 11.01
CA ARG A 638 -7.35 13.57 10.52
C ARG A 638 -8.26 12.35 10.72
N ARG A 639 -7.71 11.15 10.79
CA ARG A 639 -8.47 9.91 10.98
C ARG A 639 -8.94 9.67 12.41
N THR A 640 -8.52 10.52 13.36
CA THR A 640 -8.95 10.43 14.76
C THR A 640 -10.06 11.43 15.06
N ARG A 641 -10.94 11.08 16.00
CA ARG A 641 -12.02 11.98 16.46
C ARG A 641 -11.47 13.16 17.24
N VAL A 642 -10.37 12.99 17.97
CA VAL A 642 -9.74 14.06 18.74
C VAL A 642 -9.31 15.22 17.83
N ALA A 643 -8.96 14.96 16.57
CA ALA A 643 -8.57 16.00 15.62
C ALA A 643 -9.68 17.02 15.31
N ALA A 644 -10.95 16.64 15.45
CA ALA A 644 -12.07 17.58 15.29
C ALA A 644 -12.03 18.76 16.29
N ASN A 645 -11.39 18.56 17.43
CA ASN A 645 -11.24 19.57 18.47
C ASN A 645 -10.06 20.53 18.22
N PHE A 646 -9.15 20.24 17.29
CA PHE A 646 -7.93 21.02 17.07
C PHE A 646 -8.16 22.37 16.37
N GLN A 647 -9.31 22.55 15.74
CA GLN A 647 -9.66 23.81 15.06
C GLN A 647 -10.02 24.95 16.02
N GLY A 648 -10.06 24.67 17.34
CA GLY A 648 -10.46 25.64 18.37
C GLY A 648 -11.98 25.74 18.48
N ALA A 649 -12.52 25.49 19.70
CA ALA A 649 -13.89 25.88 20.05
C ALA A 649 -13.88 27.33 20.47
N THR A 650 -15.04 27.99 20.32
CA THR A 650 -15.29 29.42 20.67
C THR A 650 -14.34 29.98 21.72
N GLY A 651 -13.35 30.77 21.26
CA GLY A 651 -12.45 31.54 22.15
C GLY A 651 -11.12 30.89 22.49
N GLN A 652 -10.83 29.66 22.01
CA GLN A 652 -9.51 29.04 22.14
C GLN A 652 -8.77 29.05 20.80
N PRO A 653 -7.47 29.37 20.77
CA PRO A 653 -6.69 29.32 19.55
C PRO A 653 -6.52 27.85 19.08
N PRO A 654 -6.40 27.61 17.75
CA PRO A 654 -6.23 26.29 17.20
C PRO A 654 -4.89 25.65 17.62
N VAL A 655 -4.86 24.34 17.67
CA VAL A 655 -3.63 23.52 17.88
C VAL A 655 -2.70 23.71 16.68
N ASP A 656 -1.40 23.75 16.95
CA ASP A 656 -0.36 23.68 15.91
C ASP A 656 -0.25 22.25 15.36
N VAL A 657 -1.08 21.97 14.36
CA VAL A 657 -1.13 20.65 13.71
C VAL A 657 0.17 20.35 12.95
N ASP A 658 0.88 21.36 12.46
CA ASP A 658 2.13 21.15 11.73
C ASP A 658 3.25 20.72 12.68
N ALA A 659 3.34 21.30 13.86
CA ALA A 659 4.24 20.84 14.91
C ALA A 659 3.90 19.41 15.38
N LEU A 660 2.61 19.05 15.43
CA LEU A 660 2.19 17.70 15.76
C LEU A 660 2.60 16.70 14.66
N CYS A 661 2.42 17.04 13.39
CA CYS A 661 2.86 16.23 12.26
C CYS A 661 4.38 16.07 12.22
N LEU A 662 5.13 17.12 12.56
CA LEU A 662 6.58 17.05 12.68
C LEU A 662 7.01 16.10 13.80
N THR A 663 6.37 16.17 14.97
CA THR A 663 6.66 15.26 16.09
C THR A 663 6.37 13.80 15.72
N LEU A 664 5.26 13.52 15.02
CA LEU A 664 4.95 12.19 14.50
C LEU A 664 6.03 11.68 13.53
N ASN A 665 6.55 12.57 12.69
CA ASN A 665 7.62 12.27 11.75
C ASN A 665 8.93 11.95 12.47
N GLN A 666 9.29 12.73 13.48
CA GLN A 666 10.47 12.56 14.31
C GLN A 666 10.45 11.20 15.05
N VAL A 667 9.31 10.84 15.66
CA VAL A 667 9.12 9.52 16.32
C VAL A 667 9.18 8.38 15.30
N SER A 668 8.60 8.58 14.12
CA SER A 668 8.66 7.60 13.02
C SER A 668 10.09 7.36 12.54
N GLN A 669 10.89 8.42 12.42
CA GLN A 669 12.30 8.32 12.04
C GLN A 669 13.10 7.62 13.14
N CYS A 670 12.86 7.95 14.40
CA CYS A 670 13.55 7.33 15.54
C CYS A 670 13.36 5.80 15.55
N VAL A 671 12.10 5.31 15.41
CA VAL A 671 11.86 3.87 15.41
C VAL A 671 12.34 3.19 14.12
N ALA A 672 12.44 3.92 13.01
CA ALA A 672 12.98 3.39 11.77
C ALA A 672 14.50 3.20 11.83
N ASP A 673 15.24 4.15 12.44
CA ASP A 673 16.70 4.16 12.49
C ASP A 673 17.25 3.27 13.63
N GLN A 674 16.50 3.12 14.73
CA GLN A 674 16.95 2.39 15.93
C GLN A 674 16.35 0.97 15.97
N GLU A 675 17.11 -0.01 15.49
CA GLU A 675 16.64 -1.40 15.36
C GLU A 675 16.31 -2.07 16.71
N ARG A 676 17.00 -1.65 17.79
CA ARG A 676 16.75 -2.16 19.15
C ARG A 676 15.44 -1.69 19.76
N ILE A 677 14.79 -0.68 19.21
CA ILE A 677 13.53 -0.19 19.75
C ILE A 677 12.38 -1.15 19.38
N ALA A 678 11.80 -1.79 20.39
CA ALA A 678 10.59 -2.62 20.28
C ALA A 678 9.31 -1.81 20.44
N ALA A 679 9.33 -0.78 21.29
CA ALA A 679 8.18 0.08 21.52
C ALA A 679 8.58 1.48 22.01
N ILE A 680 7.80 2.47 21.60
CA ILE A 680 7.81 3.83 22.16
C ILE A 680 6.39 4.14 22.63
N ASP A 681 6.25 4.66 23.84
CA ASP A 681 4.99 5.17 24.39
C ASP A 681 5.18 6.60 24.87
N LEU A 682 4.54 7.55 24.21
CA LEU A 682 4.47 8.95 24.60
C LEU A 682 3.02 9.25 25.02
N ASN A 683 2.82 9.37 26.35
CA ASN A 683 1.50 9.63 26.91
C ASN A 683 1.59 10.25 28.32
N PRO A 684 1.04 11.43 28.56
CA PRO A 684 0.41 12.29 27.58
C PRO A 684 1.43 13.10 26.76
N VAL A 685 1.00 13.49 25.55
CA VAL A 685 1.63 14.50 24.73
C VAL A 685 0.68 15.68 24.67
N LEU A 686 1.13 16.89 24.97
CA LEU A 686 0.33 18.11 24.91
C LEU A 686 0.42 18.74 23.51
N ALA A 687 -0.70 18.80 22.82
CA ALA A 687 -0.86 19.52 21.57
C ALA A 687 -1.53 20.86 21.82
N GLN A 688 -0.87 21.97 21.50
CA GLN A 688 -1.28 23.31 21.87
C GLN A 688 -0.92 24.32 20.77
N PRO A 689 -1.44 25.58 20.82
CA PRO A 689 -1.16 26.59 19.81
C PRO A 689 0.33 26.95 19.65
N GLY A 690 1.13 26.77 20.69
CA GLY A 690 2.59 27.05 20.69
C GLY A 690 3.47 25.84 20.35
N GLY A 691 2.89 24.77 19.83
CA GLY A 691 3.61 23.55 19.45
C GLY A 691 3.22 22.30 20.24
N VAL A 692 4.11 21.33 20.29
CA VAL A 692 3.89 20.03 20.93
C VAL A 692 4.93 19.79 22.02
N GLN A 693 4.51 19.20 23.13
CA GLN A 693 5.39 18.89 24.25
C GLN A 693 5.10 17.51 24.83
N VAL A 694 6.10 16.64 24.90
CA VAL A 694 5.99 15.31 25.51
C VAL A 694 6.15 15.43 27.01
N ILE A 695 5.16 14.90 27.75
CA ILE A 695 5.17 14.89 29.21
C ILE A 695 5.74 13.59 29.74
N GLY A 696 5.26 12.46 29.24
CA GLY A 696 5.73 11.12 29.63
C GLY A 696 6.28 10.36 28.45
N ALA A 697 7.46 9.78 28.59
CA ALA A 697 8.12 8.96 27.59
C ALA A 697 8.57 7.63 28.16
N SER A 698 8.39 6.56 27.39
CA SER A 698 8.92 5.24 27.69
C SER A 698 9.37 4.58 26.39
N ILE A 699 10.59 4.02 26.41
CA ILE A 699 11.14 3.25 25.30
C ILE A 699 11.51 1.87 25.81
N ARG A 700 10.99 0.84 25.14
CA ARG A 700 11.32 -0.55 25.41
C ARG A 700 12.18 -1.10 24.29
N LEU A 701 13.22 -1.84 24.67
CA LEU A 701 14.19 -2.45 23.78
C LEU A 701 13.87 -3.92 23.55
N THR A 702 14.32 -4.46 22.43
CA THR A 702 14.35 -5.91 22.17
C THR A 702 15.66 -6.51 22.65
N ALA A 703 15.61 -7.72 23.23
CA ALA A 703 16.79 -8.44 23.69
C ALA A 703 17.67 -8.92 22.51
N GLU A 704 17.03 -9.30 21.43
CA GLU A 704 17.70 -9.80 20.23
C GLU A 704 17.19 -8.98 19.01
N PRO A 705 17.87 -7.90 18.64
CA PRO A 705 17.61 -7.30 17.33
C PRO A 705 18.16 -8.26 16.29
N GLU A 706 17.32 -8.96 15.57
CA GLU A 706 17.75 -9.56 14.32
C GLU A 706 18.07 -8.41 13.35
N PRO A 707 19.29 -8.32 12.81
CA PRO A 707 19.60 -7.38 11.76
C PRO A 707 18.82 -7.83 10.51
N ASP A 708 17.58 -7.36 10.41
CA ASP A 708 16.75 -7.62 9.25
C ASP A 708 16.82 -6.42 8.30
N PRO A 709 17.52 -6.54 7.16
CA PRO A 709 17.56 -5.50 6.15
C PRO A 709 16.15 -5.21 5.56
N HIS A 710 15.17 -6.08 5.82
CA HIS A 710 13.78 -5.95 5.39
C HIS A 710 12.83 -5.50 6.51
N ARG A 711 13.34 -5.11 7.68
CA ARG A 711 12.55 -4.65 8.84
C ARG A 711 11.49 -3.60 8.49
N LEU A 712 11.76 -2.73 7.52
CA LEU A 712 10.79 -1.74 7.03
C LEU A 712 10.06 -2.27 5.79
N ALA A 713 8.74 -2.31 5.83
CA ALA A 713 7.90 -2.70 4.69
C ALA A 713 8.00 -1.72 3.51
N ILE A 714 8.44 -0.49 3.75
CA ILE A 714 8.70 0.52 2.72
C ILE A 714 10.13 1.00 2.90
N ARG A 715 10.95 0.88 1.86
CA ARG A 715 12.34 1.31 1.91
C ARG A 715 12.44 2.82 2.10
N PRO A 716 13.14 3.30 3.15
CA PRO A 716 13.34 4.72 3.39
C PRO A 716 14.27 5.35 2.34
N TYR A 717 14.36 6.66 2.36
CA TYR A 717 15.32 7.40 1.56
C TYR A 717 16.76 7.01 1.92
N PRO A 718 17.56 6.53 0.96
CA PRO A 718 18.92 6.02 1.23
C PRO A 718 19.93 7.17 1.27
N ARG A 719 20.09 7.81 2.43
CA ARG A 719 21.01 8.95 2.64
C ARG A 719 22.48 8.58 2.41
N GLU A 720 22.84 7.33 2.68
CA GLU A 720 24.18 6.78 2.50
C GLU A 720 24.67 6.84 1.04
N LEU A 721 23.75 7.03 0.09
CA LEU A 721 24.07 7.17 -1.32
C LEU A 721 24.31 8.63 -1.77
N GLU A 722 24.27 9.60 -0.87
CA GLU A 722 24.61 10.98 -1.17
C GLU A 722 26.13 11.16 -1.37
N GLU A 723 26.53 11.90 -2.40
CA GLU A 723 27.94 12.06 -2.78
C GLU A 723 28.17 13.46 -3.35
N CYS A 724 29.14 14.19 -2.78
CA CYS A 724 29.56 15.48 -3.32
C CYS A 724 30.64 15.30 -4.38
N VAL A 725 30.44 15.90 -5.55
CA VAL A 725 31.37 15.87 -6.68
C VAL A 725 31.64 17.27 -7.18
N THR A 726 32.76 17.46 -7.89
CA THR A 726 33.10 18.73 -8.55
C THR A 726 33.09 18.52 -10.06
N LEU A 727 32.26 19.28 -10.77
CA LEU A 727 32.19 19.23 -12.23
C LEU A 727 33.41 19.91 -12.87
N LYS A 728 33.67 19.60 -14.13
CA LYS A 728 34.60 20.38 -14.94
C LYS A 728 34.17 21.84 -14.96
N GLY A 729 34.99 22.76 -14.49
CA GLY A 729 34.60 24.16 -14.30
C GLY A 729 34.48 24.57 -12.81
N GLY A 730 34.71 23.65 -11.85
CA GLY A 730 34.81 23.95 -10.42
C GLY A 730 33.46 24.01 -9.67
N ARG A 731 32.34 23.69 -10.32
CA ARG A 731 31.03 23.72 -9.69
C ARG A 731 30.83 22.53 -8.77
N HIS A 732 30.65 22.78 -7.46
CA HIS A 732 30.30 21.75 -6.50
C HIS A 732 28.85 21.28 -6.71
N THR A 733 28.65 19.99 -6.75
CA THR A 733 27.39 19.35 -7.09
C THR A 733 27.14 18.17 -6.17
N LEU A 734 25.95 18.09 -5.60
CA LEU A 734 25.52 16.94 -4.79
C LEU A 734 24.79 15.94 -5.70
N LEU A 735 25.32 14.72 -5.81
CA LEU A 735 24.66 13.58 -6.43
C LEU A 735 23.91 12.81 -5.34
N ARG A 736 22.59 12.78 -5.39
CA ARG A 736 21.77 12.12 -4.39
C ARG A 736 20.56 11.42 -5.00
N PRO A 737 19.93 10.45 -4.30
CA PRO A 737 18.65 9.92 -4.70
C PRO A 737 17.60 11.03 -4.82
N ILE A 738 16.69 10.89 -5.79
CA ILE A 738 15.57 11.82 -5.96
C ILE A 738 14.57 11.65 -4.81
N ARG A 739 13.96 12.75 -4.38
CA ARG A 739 12.93 12.78 -3.33
C ARG A 739 11.61 13.27 -3.94
N PRO A 740 10.46 12.92 -3.34
CA PRO A 740 9.17 13.48 -3.78
C PRO A 740 9.15 15.01 -3.79
N GLU A 741 9.82 15.64 -2.82
CA GLU A 741 9.91 17.10 -2.66
C GLU A 741 10.69 17.79 -3.79
N ASP A 742 11.40 17.05 -4.63
CA ASP A 742 12.13 17.58 -5.76
C ASP A 742 11.23 17.93 -6.96
N GLU A 743 9.95 17.62 -6.91
CA GLU A 743 9.04 17.81 -8.03
C GLU A 743 9.05 19.24 -8.59
N PRO A 744 8.98 20.33 -7.80
CA PRO A 744 9.04 21.68 -8.32
C PRO A 744 10.37 21.99 -9.05
N ALA A 745 11.50 21.58 -8.47
CA ALA A 745 12.81 21.75 -9.08
C ALA A 745 12.96 20.89 -10.37
N HIS A 746 12.27 19.75 -10.39
CA HIS A 746 12.24 18.87 -11.55
C HIS A 746 11.39 19.43 -12.69
N PHE A 747 10.29 20.13 -12.41
CA PHE A 747 9.53 20.90 -13.41
C PHE A 747 10.40 22.01 -14.03
N GLU A 748 11.14 22.76 -13.21
CA GLU A 748 12.07 23.78 -13.72
C GLU A 748 13.19 23.17 -14.54
N PHE A 749 13.73 22.02 -14.13
CA PHE A 749 14.73 21.28 -14.89
C PHE A 749 14.25 20.95 -16.32
N PHE A 750 12.99 20.50 -16.46
CA PHE A 750 12.41 20.18 -17.78
C PHE A 750 12.32 21.39 -18.72
N LYS A 751 12.14 22.60 -18.19
CA LYS A 751 12.13 23.84 -19.00
C LYS A 751 13.48 24.18 -19.59
N HIS A 752 14.57 23.68 -19.01
CA HIS A 752 15.95 23.87 -19.50
C HIS A 752 16.43 22.76 -20.45
N LEU A 753 15.52 21.91 -20.91
CA LEU A 753 15.80 20.85 -21.88
C LEU A 753 15.38 21.29 -23.30
N SER A 754 16.20 20.98 -24.26
CA SER A 754 15.84 21.21 -25.67
C SER A 754 14.76 20.21 -26.14
N PRO A 755 13.94 20.55 -27.13
CA PRO A 755 12.97 19.61 -27.70
C PRO A 755 13.61 18.30 -28.20
N GLU A 756 14.84 18.39 -28.67
CA GLU A 756 15.63 17.25 -29.15
C GLU A 756 16.01 16.32 -27.97
N ASP A 757 16.45 16.87 -26.83
CA ASP A 757 16.80 16.10 -25.65
C ASP A 757 15.57 15.39 -25.03
N LEU A 758 14.44 16.08 -25.04
CA LEU A 758 13.16 15.47 -24.61
C LEU A 758 12.76 14.33 -25.55
N ARG A 759 12.90 14.52 -26.89
CA ARG A 759 12.63 13.46 -27.87
C ARG A 759 13.57 12.27 -27.68
N PHE A 760 14.85 12.50 -27.44
CA PHE A 760 15.82 11.44 -27.18
C PHE A 760 15.54 10.67 -25.90
N ARG A 761 14.95 11.34 -24.89
CA ARG A 761 14.64 10.71 -23.59
C ARG A 761 13.33 9.94 -23.62
N PHE A 762 12.29 10.44 -24.29
CA PHE A 762 10.94 9.90 -24.25
C PHE A 762 10.49 9.23 -25.54
N PHE A 763 11.35 9.15 -26.54
CA PHE A 763 11.07 8.54 -27.85
C PHE A 763 9.87 9.16 -28.56
N GLY A 764 9.47 10.37 -28.18
CA GLY A 764 8.33 11.09 -28.72
C GLY A 764 8.31 12.56 -28.36
N VAL A 765 7.29 13.26 -28.86
CA VAL A 765 7.09 14.69 -28.58
C VAL A 765 6.37 14.83 -27.21
N VAL A 766 7.07 15.32 -26.22
CA VAL A 766 6.52 15.71 -24.92
C VAL A 766 6.24 17.21 -24.94
N ARG A 767 4.97 17.61 -24.77
CA ARG A 767 4.60 19.04 -24.74
C ARG A 767 4.67 19.62 -23.33
N GLU A 768 3.98 19.02 -22.39
CA GLU A 768 4.00 19.36 -20.97
C GLU A 768 3.77 18.09 -20.16
N LEU A 769 4.46 17.94 -19.03
CA LEU A 769 4.22 16.87 -18.09
C LEU A 769 3.15 17.31 -17.09
N THR A 770 2.17 16.45 -16.87
CA THR A 770 1.16 16.65 -15.82
C THR A 770 1.76 16.38 -14.44
N HIS A 771 1.13 16.89 -13.38
CA HIS A 771 1.51 16.57 -11.99
C HIS A 771 1.60 15.05 -11.75
N THR A 772 0.64 14.27 -12.28
CA THR A 772 0.63 12.80 -12.12
C THR A 772 1.84 12.14 -12.81
N GLU A 773 2.25 12.64 -13.97
CA GLU A 773 3.44 12.12 -14.67
C GLU A 773 4.73 12.52 -13.95
N MET A 774 4.80 13.72 -13.43
CA MET A 774 5.94 14.19 -12.65
C MET A 774 6.06 13.45 -11.32
N ALA A 775 4.94 13.19 -10.63
CA ALA A 775 4.92 12.39 -9.42
C ALA A 775 5.45 10.96 -9.65
N LYS A 776 5.17 10.34 -10.80
CA LYS A 776 5.78 9.06 -11.18
C LYS A 776 7.30 9.13 -11.35
N LEU A 777 7.84 10.29 -11.70
CA LEU A 777 9.28 10.48 -11.86
C LEU A 777 10.00 10.81 -10.54
N THR A 778 9.33 11.41 -9.58
CA THR A 778 9.93 11.87 -8.32
C THR A 778 9.62 10.95 -7.13
N GLN A 779 8.44 10.36 -7.08
CA GLN A 779 7.99 9.46 -6.01
C GLN A 779 8.30 8.00 -6.36
N ILE A 780 9.58 7.69 -6.49
CA ILE A 780 10.03 6.34 -6.85
C ILE A 780 9.93 5.36 -5.68
N ASP A 781 9.88 4.10 -6.01
CA ASP A 781 10.07 3.01 -5.06
C ASP A 781 11.54 2.59 -5.04
N TYR A 782 12.27 2.99 -3.99
CA TYR A 782 13.71 2.70 -3.86
C TYR A 782 14.03 1.20 -3.85
N GLU A 783 13.03 0.32 -3.71
CA GLU A 783 13.21 -1.11 -3.86
C GLU A 783 13.37 -1.54 -5.33
N ARG A 784 12.66 -0.87 -6.24
CA ARG A 784 12.61 -1.21 -7.67
C ARG A 784 13.32 -0.22 -8.57
N GLU A 785 13.32 1.02 -8.18
CA GLU A 785 13.83 2.12 -8.97
C GLU A 785 14.87 2.90 -8.16
N MET A 786 15.90 3.33 -8.84
CA MET A 786 16.81 4.33 -8.32
C MET A 786 16.94 5.46 -9.32
N ALA A 787 16.73 6.68 -8.88
CA ALA A 787 17.02 7.86 -9.66
C ALA A 787 18.00 8.75 -8.86
N PHE A 788 19.19 8.97 -9.40
CA PHE A 788 20.12 9.94 -8.85
C PHE A 788 19.96 11.26 -9.59
N ILE A 789 19.76 12.34 -8.84
CA ILE A 789 19.77 13.69 -9.36
C ILE A 789 21.08 14.38 -8.96
N ALA A 790 21.54 15.25 -9.86
CA ALA A 790 22.64 16.16 -9.58
C ALA A 790 22.04 17.52 -9.22
N THR A 791 22.34 18.03 -8.03
CA THR A 791 21.82 19.29 -7.55
C THR A 791 22.96 20.24 -7.16
N ALA A 792 22.77 21.52 -7.45
CA ALA A 792 23.67 22.59 -6.99
C ALA A 792 22.85 23.84 -6.66
N PRO A 793 23.32 24.77 -5.84
CA PRO A 793 22.66 26.04 -5.62
C PRO A 793 22.66 26.86 -6.92
N ASP A 794 21.50 27.49 -7.21
CA ASP A 794 21.36 28.52 -8.25
C ASP A 794 21.96 29.87 -7.79
N ALA A 795 21.76 30.92 -8.58
CA ALA A 795 22.23 32.26 -8.26
C ALA A 795 21.59 32.88 -6.99
N GLU A 796 20.45 32.36 -6.57
CA GLU A 796 19.68 32.77 -5.39
C GLU A 796 19.94 31.85 -4.17
N GLY A 797 20.78 30.81 -4.32
CA GLY A 797 21.10 29.83 -3.28
C GLY A 797 20.08 28.69 -3.15
N LYS A 798 19.08 28.62 -4.04
CA LYS A 798 18.10 27.52 -4.06
C LYS A 798 18.66 26.30 -4.79
N PRO A 799 18.35 25.09 -4.36
CA PRO A 799 18.79 23.88 -5.05
C PRO A 799 18.09 23.76 -6.41
N GLU A 800 18.87 23.73 -7.49
CA GLU A 800 18.41 23.43 -8.86
C GLU A 800 18.89 22.04 -9.30
N THR A 801 18.07 21.36 -10.10
CA THR A 801 18.43 20.06 -10.71
C THR A 801 19.21 20.30 -12.01
N LEU A 802 20.39 19.66 -12.14
CA LEU A 802 21.27 19.77 -13.30
C LEU A 802 21.17 18.57 -14.25
N GLY A 803 20.79 17.43 -13.72
CA GLY A 803 20.65 16.19 -14.48
C GLY A 803 20.11 15.07 -13.62
N VAL A 804 19.65 14.02 -14.27
CA VAL A 804 19.12 12.82 -13.61
C VAL A 804 19.52 11.57 -14.38
N VAL A 805 19.89 10.52 -13.66
CA VAL A 805 20.02 9.14 -14.15
C VAL A 805 19.07 8.26 -13.37
N ARG A 806 18.40 7.35 -14.04
CA ARG A 806 17.46 6.40 -13.45
C ARG A 806 17.84 4.98 -13.84
N ALA A 807 17.63 4.04 -12.93
CA ALA A 807 17.58 2.62 -13.22
C ALA A 807 16.27 2.04 -12.69
N SER A 808 15.55 1.36 -13.56
CA SER A 808 14.35 0.60 -13.22
C SER A 808 14.71 -0.89 -13.25
N THR A 809 14.69 -1.52 -12.09
CA THR A 809 15.12 -2.92 -11.91
C THR A 809 13.95 -3.86 -12.09
N ARG A 810 14.15 -4.95 -12.82
CA ARG A 810 13.15 -6.02 -12.88
C ARG A 810 12.95 -6.66 -11.49
N PRO A 811 11.77 -7.22 -11.21
CA PRO A 811 11.47 -7.81 -9.90
C PRO A 811 12.48 -8.88 -9.45
N ASP A 812 13.08 -9.59 -10.39
CA ASP A 812 14.10 -10.63 -10.15
C ASP A 812 15.54 -10.11 -10.01
N ASN A 813 15.71 -8.79 -10.08
CA ASN A 813 17.02 -8.12 -10.09
C ASN A 813 18.03 -8.68 -11.13
N ALA A 814 17.55 -9.39 -12.15
CA ALA A 814 18.42 -9.93 -13.20
C ALA A 814 18.91 -8.83 -14.13
N SER A 815 18.06 -7.85 -14.43
CA SER A 815 18.43 -6.71 -15.26
C SER A 815 17.79 -5.42 -14.77
N ALA A 816 18.43 -4.30 -15.02
CA ALA A 816 17.89 -2.97 -14.83
C ALA A 816 17.97 -2.19 -16.13
N GLU A 817 16.93 -1.43 -16.44
CA GLU A 817 16.91 -0.49 -17.56
C GLU A 817 17.31 0.90 -17.08
N PHE A 818 18.32 1.51 -17.73
CA PHE A 818 18.74 2.85 -17.37
C PHE A 818 18.24 3.90 -18.35
N ALA A 819 18.13 5.12 -17.85
CA ALA A 819 17.94 6.32 -18.65
C ALA A 819 18.65 7.51 -18.00
N VAL A 820 19.27 8.36 -18.79
CA VAL A 820 19.99 9.55 -18.34
C VAL A 820 19.60 10.77 -19.17
N ILE A 821 19.48 11.91 -18.49
CA ILE A 821 19.25 13.20 -19.12
C ILE A 821 19.91 14.32 -18.29
N ILE A 822 20.52 15.28 -18.94
CA ILE A 822 21.16 16.45 -18.34
C ILE A 822 20.66 17.71 -19.02
N ARG A 823 20.70 18.84 -18.30
CA ARG A 823 20.38 20.16 -18.87
C ARG A 823 21.17 20.39 -20.15
N SER A 824 20.50 20.91 -21.16
CA SER A 824 21.09 21.09 -22.51
C SER A 824 22.31 22.01 -22.51
N ASP A 825 22.31 23.02 -21.61
CA ASP A 825 23.40 24.01 -21.46
C ASP A 825 24.63 23.46 -20.70
N LEU A 826 24.52 22.29 -20.03
CA LEU A 826 25.58 21.67 -19.24
C LEU A 826 26.23 20.46 -19.90
N LYS A 827 25.95 20.22 -21.18
CA LYS A 827 26.56 19.14 -21.94
C LYS A 827 28.09 19.36 -22.07
N GLY A 828 28.84 18.27 -22.06
CA GLY A 828 30.33 18.33 -22.21
C GLY A 828 31.10 18.55 -20.89
N LEU A 829 30.44 18.91 -19.78
CA LEU A 829 31.07 19.12 -18.48
C LEU A 829 31.33 17.82 -17.69
N GLY A 830 31.02 16.66 -18.25
CA GLY A 830 31.27 15.35 -17.63
C GLY A 830 30.14 14.84 -16.72
N LEU A 831 29.08 15.62 -16.50
CA LEU A 831 27.98 15.27 -15.59
C LEU A 831 27.30 13.94 -15.96
N GLY A 832 27.01 13.72 -17.26
CA GLY A 832 26.40 12.47 -17.73
C GLY A 832 27.23 11.23 -17.42
N ARG A 833 28.57 11.36 -17.49
CA ARG A 833 29.49 10.27 -17.12
C ARG A 833 29.44 9.98 -15.63
N LEU A 834 29.50 11.00 -14.77
CA LEU A 834 29.44 10.86 -13.31
C LEU A 834 28.12 10.19 -12.85
N LEU A 835 26.99 10.62 -13.42
CA LEU A 835 25.68 10.03 -13.14
C LEU A 835 25.63 8.56 -13.57
N MET A 836 26.13 8.23 -14.75
CA MET A 836 26.18 6.84 -15.24
C MET A 836 27.13 5.96 -14.41
N GLU A 837 28.29 6.45 -14.02
CA GLU A 837 29.21 5.72 -13.16
C GLU A 837 28.58 5.45 -11.78
N LYS A 838 27.80 6.40 -11.25
CA LYS A 838 27.09 6.24 -9.97
C LYS A 838 26.00 5.19 -10.05
N ILE A 839 25.18 5.20 -11.12
CA ILE A 839 24.11 4.20 -11.27
C ILE A 839 24.67 2.79 -11.53
N ILE A 840 25.79 2.67 -12.25
CA ILE A 840 26.49 1.41 -12.49
C ILE A 840 27.00 0.84 -11.15
N ARG A 841 27.68 1.67 -10.30
CA ARG A 841 28.12 1.26 -8.96
C ARG A 841 26.95 0.79 -8.10
N TYR A 842 25.83 1.53 -8.13
CA TYR A 842 24.63 1.17 -7.39
C TYR A 842 24.07 -0.19 -7.82
N CYS A 843 23.89 -0.40 -9.13
CA CYS A 843 23.37 -1.67 -9.66
C CYS A 843 24.30 -2.85 -9.35
N LYS A 844 25.63 -2.66 -9.45
CA LYS A 844 26.62 -3.67 -9.03
C LYS A 844 26.49 -4.02 -7.55
N GLY A 845 26.41 -3.01 -6.68
CA GLY A 845 26.27 -3.20 -5.23
C GLY A 845 24.99 -3.92 -4.84
N ARG A 846 23.94 -3.83 -5.66
CA ARG A 846 22.68 -4.58 -5.49
C ARG A 846 22.72 -6.00 -6.06
N GLY A 847 23.78 -6.41 -6.71
CA GLY A 847 23.87 -7.72 -7.38
C GLY A 847 23.02 -7.82 -8.66
N THR A 848 22.67 -6.69 -9.30
CA THR A 848 22.05 -6.67 -10.62
C THR A 848 23.03 -7.27 -11.63
N ARG A 849 22.57 -8.20 -12.48
CA ARG A 849 23.48 -8.93 -13.38
C ARG A 849 23.78 -8.17 -14.67
N GLU A 850 22.83 -7.39 -15.15
CA GLU A 850 22.94 -6.67 -16.40
C GLU A 850 22.26 -5.29 -16.31
N LEU A 851 22.92 -4.25 -16.86
CA LEU A 851 22.33 -2.94 -17.06
C LEU A 851 22.07 -2.74 -18.55
N THR A 852 20.83 -2.43 -18.91
CA THR A 852 20.38 -2.25 -20.30
C THR A 852 19.83 -0.86 -20.53
N GLY A 853 19.84 -0.41 -21.78
CA GLY A 853 19.21 0.85 -22.19
C GLY A 853 18.98 0.90 -23.68
N GLN A 854 18.10 1.80 -24.11
CA GLN A 854 17.82 2.07 -25.52
C GLN A 854 18.04 3.55 -25.84
N ALA A 855 18.43 3.83 -27.06
CA ALA A 855 18.54 5.19 -27.57
C ALA A 855 18.09 5.23 -29.04
N LEU A 856 17.57 6.37 -29.49
CA LEU A 856 17.32 6.56 -30.91
C LEU A 856 18.63 6.49 -31.70
N MET A 857 18.59 6.01 -32.94
CA MET A 857 19.75 5.88 -33.82
C MET A 857 20.54 7.19 -34.01
N GLU A 858 19.85 8.32 -33.95
CA GLU A 858 20.42 9.66 -34.11
C GLU A 858 21.18 10.14 -32.85
N ASN A 859 20.99 9.51 -31.68
CA ASN A 859 21.60 9.96 -30.43
C ASN A 859 23.06 9.48 -30.30
N GLY A 860 23.94 10.03 -31.16
CA GLY A 860 25.37 9.71 -31.12
C GLY A 860 26.07 10.07 -29.80
N GLY A 861 25.56 11.09 -29.08
CA GLY A 861 26.09 11.47 -27.78
C GLY A 861 25.93 10.37 -26.73
N MET A 862 24.76 9.70 -26.68
CA MET A 862 24.48 8.60 -25.77
C MET A 862 25.26 7.33 -26.14
N GLN A 863 25.34 7.04 -27.45
CA GLN A 863 26.13 5.90 -27.95
C GLN A 863 27.59 6.01 -27.55
N GLY A 864 28.23 7.16 -27.82
CA GLY A 864 29.63 7.39 -27.47
C GLY A 864 29.91 7.44 -25.96
N LEU A 865 28.92 7.82 -25.13
CA LEU A 865 29.00 7.73 -23.67
C LEU A 865 28.95 6.26 -23.21
N ALA A 866 28.01 5.48 -23.76
CA ALA A 866 27.85 4.06 -23.44
C ALA A 866 29.11 3.24 -23.81
N GLU A 867 29.67 3.43 -25.02
CA GLU A 867 30.91 2.78 -25.45
C GLU A 867 32.06 3.07 -24.50
N LYS A 868 32.22 4.35 -24.07
CA LYS A 868 33.28 4.73 -23.09
C LYS A 868 33.12 4.14 -21.72
N LEU A 869 31.90 3.73 -21.36
CA LEU A 869 31.58 3.07 -20.09
C LEU A 869 31.57 1.54 -20.20
N GLY A 870 31.91 0.98 -21.39
CA GLY A 870 32.04 -0.44 -21.59
C GLY A 870 30.76 -1.18 -21.99
N PHE A 871 29.71 -0.46 -22.39
CA PHE A 871 28.51 -1.08 -22.94
C PHE A 871 28.77 -1.66 -24.33
N SER A 872 28.20 -2.83 -24.59
CA SER A 872 28.00 -3.31 -25.96
C SER A 872 26.86 -2.53 -26.61
N VAL A 873 27.07 -2.01 -27.81
CA VAL A 873 26.12 -1.17 -28.52
C VAL A 873 25.73 -1.89 -29.82
N VAL A 874 24.46 -2.28 -29.92
CA VAL A 874 23.91 -3.03 -31.07
C VAL A 874 22.76 -2.24 -31.69
N ARG A 875 22.80 -2.08 -33.02
CA ARG A 875 21.76 -1.37 -33.78
C ARG A 875 20.62 -2.32 -34.13
N ASN A 876 19.42 -1.96 -33.74
CA ASN A 876 18.18 -2.65 -34.09
C ASN A 876 17.45 -1.81 -35.16
N TYR A 877 17.58 -2.22 -36.40
CA TYR A 877 17.03 -1.50 -37.54
C TYR A 877 15.51 -1.67 -37.68
N ASP A 878 14.96 -2.73 -37.12
CA ASP A 878 13.51 -3.02 -37.16
C ASP A 878 12.73 -2.06 -36.27
N GLU A 879 13.30 -1.67 -35.13
CA GLU A 879 12.71 -0.75 -34.16
C GLU A 879 13.28 0.67 -34.21
N ASP A 880 14.23 0.95 -35.09
CA ASP A 880 14.95 2.24 -35.25
C ASP A 880 15.62 2.73 -33.95
N VAL A 881 16.15 1.77 -33.15
CA VAL A 881 16.84 2.03 -31.89
C VAL A 881 18.21 1.39 -31.81
N VAL A 882 19.01 1.89 -30.90
CA VAL A 882 20.27 1.30 -30.47
C VAL A 882 20.11 0.68 -29.12
N GLU A 883 20.35 -0.59 -28.98
CA GLU A 883 20.37 -1.32 -27.70
C GLU A 883 21.77 -1.28 -27.09
N MET A 884 21.82 -0.95 -25.80
CA MET A 884 23.04 -0.85 -25.01
C MET A 884 22.95 -1.87 -23.87
N ARG A 885 24.00 -2.68 -23.69
CA ARG A 885 24.03 -3.73 -22.64
C ARG A 885 25.39 -3.75 -21.96
N LEU A 886 25.37 -3.76 -20.62
CA LEU A 886 26.56 -3.87 -19.77
C LEU A 886 26.36 -5.03 -18.79
N PRO A 887 27.07 -6.16 -18.97
CA PRO A 887 27.10 -7.19 -17.93
C PRO A 887 27.77 -6.64 -16.67
N LEU A 888 27.12 -6.79 -15.53
CA LEU A 888 27.65 -6.41 -14.23
C LEU A 888 28.15 -7.68 -13.56
N ASN A 889 29.44 -7.97 -13.65
CA ASN A 889 30.04 -9.15 -13.02
C ASN A 889 29.79 -9.13 -11.52
N ASP A 890 29.72 -10.32 -10.88
CA ASP A 890 29.56 -10.43 -9.41
C ASP A 890 30.59 -9.55 -8.70
N PRO A 891 30.20 -8.80 -7.69
CA PRO A 891 31.16 -8.09 -6.84
C PRO A 891 32.09 -9.15 -6.24
N GLY A 892 33.39 -9.01 -6.46
CA GLY A 892 34.40 -9.86 -5.82
C GLY A 892 34.21 -9.84 -4.29
N PRO A 893 34.59 -10.88 -3.56
CA PRO A 893 34.41 -10.94 -2.11
C PRO A 893 35.20 -9.79 -1.44
N GLY A 894 34.50 -8.69 -1.12
CA GLY A 894 35.10 -7.50 -0.47
C GLY A 894 34.47 -6.14 -0.81
N GLU A 895 33.67 -6.03 -1.87
CA GLU A 895 32.99 -4.76 -2.28
C GLU A 895 31.50 -4.73 -1.92
N THR A 896 31.16 -5.12 -0.73
CA THR A 896 29.80 -4.83 -0.20
C THR A 896 29.75 -3.36 0.19
N ILE A 897 28.93 -2.58 -0.47
CA ILE A 897 28.59 -1.22 -0.04
C ILE A 897 27.88 -1.36 1.32
N ARG A 898 28.52 -0.88 2.38
CA ARG A 898 27.97 -0.76 3.72
C ARG A 898 26.81 0.22 3.76
#